data_2913b8f3f391a20b5fe37a54df10258b
#
_entry.id   2913b8f3f391a20b5fe37a54df10258b
#
_cell.length_a   1.000
_cell.length_b   1.000
_cell.length_c   1.000
_cell.angle_alpha   90.00
_cell.angle_beta   90.00
_cell.angle_gamma   90.00
#
_symmetry.space_group_name_H-M   'P 1'
#
loop_
_entity.id
_entity.type
_entity.pdbx_description
1 polymer ?
#
loop_
_entity_poly.entity_id
_entity_poly.type
_entity_poly.pdbx_seq_one_letter_code
_entity_poly.pdbx_strand_id
1 'polypeptide(L)'
;MEKICVIQGDCLQDVLASMGKLMPQDFLQKNVVLSPLSKRAVESHLFSAQKCDVLFATETTSLFGFLRQKMGAKTISGFQKTLLVRKALKALKGELKVLGGKITKGLVQGVCDEIARFQESGVSPQILSAQNPQDELLKEKVVDLAKIYEKYLKLLGENLDDFSLAQKFLTSEINLQNHNIFVVGNYEISPLQMQILKKFLASGAKVFVGVCQSTSKNNGYIYNNNLLEDLRKNFDVTVLPAPSIHNQSGRTVKNLAFSVNDEKTNLDFMQIFEANDVQAEVQNTARMIKELLHKEQASGAEIAVLCANLSAYAPVIENQFSAFGLNFYINQPKPLVDLPIVCFVQNALAWHFFQKSEALLNVLLSDFSGLGGNDKLIVQQHFAFFGDEAMKCFDGTSAQKPIEEILQKFSAISEDESCVLEIINAFALEQKILALPQKFLPQQKNGLSQIQKICQEFSGFDFEKAEFFDVFTEALSNASLSSAPAQVDTVWVDDLARQIAPAKYLFVLGANQGLAPSVKADTMILPDANLAAALKADVFGNVLSKNRSARFDVFSNLLNFENNLYISYALVDFGGQKLLPSGFVKTFAQSANKDIVTILSKNNAKLATMSPLEKAHFFARFVGTRENAQQTYLKFLQDPNPFFDFLMPSLAQMFEEKVENENECAIDAEKLFFPDGKSKISQIESYYACPFKHFMAYGLKLKEPTIAALQTFDIGNLLHKIAEIFLRPQNNFCLRDKAEIPQIVEGIFDDIKRDANFAKVFLAKNKFSLQILRAEALRLCTYLFETYHKSNFKPKFLEVYFGANQTFNLRVLDKDFSLVGIVDRVDTYQNNAVVIDYKTGSSIAGNESELFYGEKLQIFVYAKAIASLHNLNVQGVFYFPILNKYADDDKSPYMLRGKDVLAQEFLLNFDNTLSLDNPKSTIFGCEIKTSKDALKNPEMQFNNRGGHHLDNQTFGDMMDYAIAMTAQGIREILEGNFALSPNEKACEYCPYLAICQRAENIPLREKVYDVDSGHFALWKGGEQ
;
A
#
# COMPACT_ATOMS: atom_id res chain seq x y z
N MET A 1 3.36 17.69 61.81
CA MET A 1 3.29 17.25 60.39
C MET A 1 4.40 16.23 60.20
N GLU A 2 4.12 15.17 59.45
CA GLU A 2 5.13 14.19 59.04
C GLU A 2 6.16 14.82 58.13
N LYS A 3 7.45 14.45 58.27
CA LYS A 3 8.56 15.12 57.62
C LYS A 3 8.95 14.42 56.34
N ILE A 4 9.00 15.18 55.21
CA ILE A 4 9.49 14.69 53.93
C ILE A 4 10.66 15.53 53.44
N CYS A 5 11.52 14.91 52.61
CA CYS A 5 12.58 15.60 51.91
C CYS A 5 12.17 15.85 50.45
N VAL A 6 12.23 17.08 50.01
CA VAL A 6 12.01 17.50 48.61
C VAL A 6 13.35 17.79 47.98
N ILE A 7 13.65 17.13 46.85
CA ILE A 7 14.82 17.39 46.03
C ILE A 7 14.39 18.29 44.88
N GLN A 8 14.78 19.56 44.95
CA GLN A 8 14.38 20.60 44.01
C GLN A 8 15.50 20.85 43.00
N GLY A 9 15.19 20.64 41.70
CA GLY A 9 16.07 20.94 40.56
C GLY A 9 15.34 21.63 39.44
N ASP A 10 16.09 22.20 38.50
CA ASP A 10 15.52 22.88 37.35
C ASP A 10 14.99 21.88 36.28
N CYS A 11 15.56 20.71 36.22
CA CYS A 11 15.19 19.66 35.31
C CYS A 11 15.26 18.28 35.96
N LEU A 12 14.69 17.26 35.30
CA LEU A 12 14.60 15.92 35.81
C LEU A 12 15.98 15.29 36.03
N GLN A 13 16.93 15.55 35.15
CA GLN A 13 18.32 15.04 35.22
C GLN A 13 19.03 15.50 36.47
N ASP A 14 18.90 16.79 36.81
CA ASP A 14 19.48 17.36 38.03
C ASP A 14 18.90 16.69 39.27
N VAL A 15 17.57 16.47 39.30
CA VAL A 15 16.89 15.79 40.41
C VAL A 15 17.31 14.34 40.55
N LEU A 16 17.35 13.57 39.46
CA LEU A 16 17.79 12.17 39.46
C LEU A 16 19.25 12.02 39.91
N ALA A 17 20.10 12.88 39.39
CA ALA A 17 21.52 12.88 39.81
C ALA A 17 21.68 13.15 41.30
N SER A 18 20.92 14.10 41.85
CA SER A 18 20.94 14.36 43.30
C SER A 18 20.35 13.25 44.12
N MET A 19 19.27 12.59 43.66
CA MET A 19 18.72 11.39 44.27
C MET A 19 19.74 10.25 44.32
N GLY A 20 20.45 9.98 43.22
CA GLY A 20 21.48 8.96 43.14
C GLY A 20 22.57 9.17 44.22
N LYS A 21 22.98 10.41 44.41
CA LYS A 21 23.98 10.73 45.43
C LYS A 21 23.48 10.55 46.89
N LEU A 22 22.17 10.69 47.11
CA LEU A 22 21.54 10.54 48.42
C LEU A 22 21.17 9.08 48.77
N MET A 23 21.20 8.18 47.78
CA MET A 23 20.89 6.77 47.99
C MET A 23 21.99 6.07 48.79
N PRO A 24 21.69 5.49 50.00
CA PRO A 24 22.67 4.74 50.74
C PRO A 24 23.12 3.50 49.97
N GLN A 25 24.39 3.18 50.04
CA GLN A 25 24.99 1.95 49.51
C GLN A 25 25.08 0.86 50.58
N ASP A 26 24.08 0.79 51.44
CA ASP A 26 24.00 -0.16 52.54
C ASP A 26 22.98 -1.25 52.22
N PHE A 27 23.37 -2.50 52.31
CA PHE A 27 22.52 -3.67 52.09
C PHE A 27 21.34 -3.79 53.08
N LEU A 28 21.44 -3.14 54.22
CA LEU A 28 20.39 -3.15 55.23
C LEU A 28 19.25 -2.17 54.90
N GLN A 29 19.47 -1.25 53.98
CA GLN A 29 18.48 -0.26 53.58
C GLN A 29 18.06 -0.52 52.11
N LYS A 30 16.76 -0.59 51.87
CA LYS A 30 16.20 -0.77 50.53
C LYS A 30 15.84 0.60 49.90
N ASN A 31 16.41 0.90 48.76
CA ASN A 31 16.05 2.08 47.98
C ASN A 31 14.94 1.70 46.99
N VAL A 32 13.84 2.39 47.03
CA VAL A 32 12.70 2.21 46.08
C VAL A 32 12.48 3.48 45.33
N VAL A 33 12.65 3.44 44.01
CA VAL A 33 12.36 4.57 43.11
C VAL A 33 11.01 4.36 42.46
N LEU A 34 10.06 5.17 42.88
CA LEU A 34 8.71 5.19 42.31
C LEU A 34 8.64 6.21 41.20
N SER A 35 8.45 5.75 39.96
CA SER A 35 8.41 6.63 38.81
C SER A 35 7.44 6.14 37.75
N PRO A 36 6.71 7.03 37.08
CA PRO A 36 5.95 6.72 35.88
C PRO A 36 6.85 6.60 34.63
N LEU A 37 8.12 7.00 34.73
CA LEU A 37 9.09 7.01 33.64
C LEU A 37 9.63 5.61 33.33
N SER A 38 10.31 5.47 32.20
CA SER A 38 10.94 4.20 31.84
C SER A 38 12.05 3.86 32.85
N LYS A 39 12.06 2.59 33.29
CA LYS A 39 13.07 2.06 34.22
C LYS A 39 14.49 2.33 33.71
N ARG A 40 14.73 2.09 32.39
CA ARG A 40 16.05 2.33 31.77
C ARG A 40 16.50 3.77 31.88
N ALA A 41 15.65 4.76 31.60
CA ALA A 41 16.02 6.15 31.68
C ALA A 41 16.37 6.56 33.11
N VAL A 42 15.53 6.17 34.08
CA VAL A 42 15.76 6.46 35.50
C VAL A 42 17.06 5.83 35.98
N GLU A 43 17.26 4.55 35.75
CA GLU A 43 18.46 3.84 36.19
C GLU A 43 19.74 4.34 35.54
N SER A 44 19.72 4.70 34.24
CA SER A 44 20.89 5.28 33.57
C SER A 44 21.35 6.59 34.21
N HIS A 45 20.44 7.46 34.59
CA HIS A 45 20.78 8.69 35.32
C HIS A 45 21.31 8.40 36.75
N LEU A 46 20.76 7.39 37.42
CA LEU A 46 21.24 7.00 38.75
C LEU A 46 22.65 6.35 38.70
N PHE A 47 22.93 5.48 37.72
CA PHE A 47 24.24 4.89 37.46
C PHE A 47 25.29 5.98 37.19
N SER A 48 24.97 6.91 36.29
CA SER A 48 25.85 8.03 36.02
C SER A 48 26.13 8.87 37.24
N ALA A 49 25.13 9.10 38.10
CA ALA A 49 25.28 9.89 39.30
C ALA A 49 26.16 9.24 40.37
N GLN A 50 26.05 7.93 40.52
CA GLN A 50 26.82 7.10 41.47
C GLN A 50 28.19 6.70 40.90
N LYS A 51 28.44 6.90 39.61
CA LYS A 51 29.66 6.44 38.89
C LYS A 51 29.90 4.92 39.12
N CYS A 52 28.85 4.12 39.06
CA CYS A 52 28.88 2.68 39.28
C CYS A 52 28.05 1.96 38.20
N ASP A 53 28.35 0.71 37.94
CA ASP A 53 27.65 -0.17 37.00
C ASP A 53 26.52 -0.98 37.65
N VAL A 54 26.36 -0.88 38.97
CA VAL A 54 25.36 -1.62 39.74
C VAL A 54 24.76 -0.72 40.81
N LEU A 55 23.43 -0.69 40.89
CA LEU A 55 22.68 -0.06 41.96
C LEU A 55 22.38 -1.05 43.07
N PHE A 56 23.02 -0.93 44.22
CA PHE A 56 22.82 -1.81 45.34
C PHE A 56 21.48 -1.59 46.05
N ALA A 57 20.79 -2.69 46.39
CA ALA A 57 19.51 -2.70 47.12
C ALA A 57 18.49 -1.69 46.59
N THR A 58 18.55 -1.40 45.28
CA THR A 58 17.70 -0.39 44.63
C THR A 58 16.72 -1.05 43.66
N GLU A 59 15.45 -0.73 43.82
CA GLU A 59 14.36 -1.19 42.95
C GLU A 59 13.69 0.02 42.27
N THR A 60 13.58 0.00 40.95
CA THR A 60 12.84 1.01 40.20
C THR A 60 11.53 0.39 39.72
N THR A 61 10.39 0.95 40.13
CA THR A 61 9.05 0.44 39.78
C THR A 61 8.01 1.54 39.79
N SER A 62 6.80 1.23 39.25
CA SER A 62 5.65 2.15 39.37
C SER A 62 5.05 2.07 40.80
N LEU A 63 4.28 3.10 41.18
CA LEU A 63 3.59 3.12 42.47
C LEU A 63 2.74 1.85 42.67
N PHE A 64 1.83 1.55 41.74
CA PHE A 64 0.98 0.37 41.84
C PHE A 64 1.74 -0.95 41.70
N GLY A 65 2.86 -0.98 40.98
CA GLY A 65 3.80 -2.11 40.93
C GLY A 65 4.37 -2.43 42.35
N PHE A 66 4.80 -1.40 43.04
CA PHE A 66 5.28 -1.53 44.44
C PHE A 66 4.16 -1.98 45.36
N LEU A 67 2.94 -1.43 45.28
CA LEU A 67 1.82 -1.86 46.11
C LEU A 67 1.44 -3.31 45.87
N ARG A 68 1.39 -3.77 44.60
CA ARG A 68 1.12 -5.17 44.26
C ARG A 68 2.14 -6.12 44.89
N GLN A 69 3.42 -5.76 44.80
CA GLN A 69 4.49 -6.55 45.39
C GLN A 69 4.40 -6.61 46.92
N LYS A 70 4.17 -5.48 47.60
CA LYS A 70 4.07 -5.42 49.07
C LYS A 70 2.84 -6.10 49.63
N MET A 71 1.74 -6.07 48.92
CA MET A 71 0.49 -6.71 49.31
C MET A 71 0.39 -8.18 48.87
N GLY A 72 1.33 -8.66 48.03
CA GLY A 72 1.25 -10.00 47.45
C GLY A 72 -0.03 -10.22 46.64
N ALA A 73 -0.63 -9.15 46.11
CA ALA A 73 -1.95 -9.17 45.49
C ALA A 73 -1.85 -9.02 43.96
N LYS A 74 -2.78 -9.66 43.25
CA LYS A 74 -2.98 -9.47 41.81
C LYS A 74 -4.15 -8.52 41.59
N THR A 75 -4.04 -7.65 40.59
CA THR A 75 -5.14 -6.80 40.17
C THR A 75 -5.69 -7.29 38.83
N ILE A 76 -6.96 -6.97 38.54
CA ILE A 76 -7.54 -7.21 37.21
C ILE A 76 -6.77 -6.43 36.15
N SER A 77 -6.75 -6.95 34.94
CA SER A 77 -6.15 -6.25 33.80
C SER A 77 -6.99 -5.06 33.34
N GLY A 78 -6.41 -4.12 32.59
CA GLY A 78 -7.15 -3.04 31.96
C GLY A 78 -8.28 -3.56 31.05
N PHE A 79 -8.03 -4.70 30.36
CA PHE A 79 -9.04 -5.33 29.53
C PHE A 79 -10.19 -5.91 30.35
N GLN A 80 -9.93 -6.59 31.46
CA GLN A 80 -10.97 -7.07 32.37
C GLN A 80 -11.79 -5.92 32.97
N LYS A 81 -11.16 -4.78 33.26
CA LYS A 81 -11.88 -3.55 33.66
C LYS A 81 -12.86 -3.13 32.57
N THR A 82 -12.42 -3.13 31.30
CA THR A 82 -13.26 -2.80 30.15
C THR A 82 -14.46 -3.75 30.02
N LEU A 83 -14.27 -5.06 30.24
CA LEU A 83 -15.35 -6.05 30.23
C LEU A 83 -16.36 -5.79 31.34
N LEU A 84 -15.90 -5.48 32.57
CA LEU A 84 -16.79 -5.16 33.70
C LEU A 84 -17.60 -3.89 33.46
N VAL A 85 -16.99 -2.84 32.89
CA VAL A 85 -17.70 -1.60 32.54
C VAL A 85 -18.72 -1.86 31.42
N ARG A 86 -18.39 -2.66 30.41
CA ARG A 86 -19.33 -3.07 29.35
C ARG A 86 -20.55 -3.82 29.97
N LYS A 87 -20.30 -4.75 30.90
CA LYS A 87 -21.34 -5.48 31.62
C LYS A 87 -22.20 -4.54 32.49
N ALA A 88 -21.60 -3.54 33.12
CA ALA A 88 -22.32 -2.52 33.87
C ALA A 88 -23.26 -1.68 32.97
N LEU A 89 -22.75 -1.23 31.83
CA LEU A 89 -23.53 -0.48 30.82
C LEU A 89 -24.68 -1.32 30.26
N LYS A 90 -24.49 -2.60 29.98
CA LYS A 90 -25.57 -3.50 29.54
C LYS A 90 -26.66 -3.63 30.60
N ALA A 91 -26.25 -3.88 31.83
CA ALA A 91 -27.19 -4.08 32.93
C ALA A 91 -28.04 -2.84 33.24
N LEU A 92 -27.54 -1.64 32.96
CA LEU A 92 -28.19 -0.37 33.24
C LEU A 92 -28.83 0.29 32.00
N LYS A 93 -28.80 -0.36 30.82
CA LYS A 93 -29.21 0.25 29.54
C LYS A 93 -30.58 0.94 29.59
N GLY A 94 -31.56 0.38 30.28
CA GLY A 94 -32.89 0.95 30.43
C GLY A 94 -33.02 2.04 31.53
N GLU A 95 -31.99 2.24 32.36
CA GLU A 95 -32.00 3.16 33.50
C GLU A 95 -31.12 4.41 33.26
N LEU A 96 -30.34 4.42 32.19
CA LEU A 96 -29.47 5.52 31.81
C LEU A 96 -30.21 6.47 30.87
N LYS A 97 -30.16 7.78 31.14
CA LYS A 97 -30.84 8.79 30.35
C LYS A 97 -30.03 9.30 29.16
N VAL A 98 -28.73 9.51 29.35
CA VAL A 98 -27.83 10.07 28.34
C VAL A 98 -26.92 9.00 27.78
N LEU A 99 -26.36 8.14 28.63
CA LEU A 99 -25.35 7.12 28.24
C LEU A 99 -25.99 5.75 27.92
N GLY A 100 -27.32 5.63 27.91
CA GLY A 100 -28.06 4.39 27.65
C GLY A 100 -28.19 3.96 26.17
N GLY A 101 -27.54 4.65 25.23
CA GLY A 101 -27.61 4.38 23.81
C GLY A 101 -26.88 3.11 23.37
N LYS A 102 -26.38 3.10 22.13
CA LYS A 102 -25.55 2.00 21.61
C LYS A 102 -24.21 1.92 22.37
N ILE A 103 -23.91 0.74 22.93
CA ILE A 103 -22.63 0.51 23.62
C ILE A 103 -21.53 0.36 22.57
N THR A 104 -20.77 1.43 22.37
CA THR A 104 -19.63 1.47 21.43
C THR A 104 -18.31 1.33 22.19
N LYS A 105 -17.24 0.94 21.48
CA LYS A 105 -15.87 0.92 22.03
C LYS A 105 -15.49 2.26 22.69
N GLY A 106 -15.74 3.36 21.99
CA GLY A 106 -15.42 4.71 22.51
C GLY A 106 -16.18 5.07 23.79
N LEU A 107 -17.46 4.68 23.92
CA LEU A 107 -18.22 4.89 25.14
C LEU A 107 -17.65 4.09 26.31
N VAL A 108 -17.36 2.80 26.10
CA VAL A 108 -16.80 1.94 27.16
C VAL A 108 -15.46 2.48 27.64
N GLN A 109 -14.55 2.81 26.71
CA GLN A 109 -13.25 3.39 27.05
C GLN A 109 -13.39 4.74 27.77
N GLY A 110 -14.24 5.64 27.26
CA GLY A 110 -14.48 6.93 27.91
C GLY A 110 -15.02 6.78 29.34
N VAL A 111 -15.90 5.81 29.59
CA VAL A 111 -16.38 5.51 30.96
C VAL A 111 -15.27 4.92 31.82
N CYS A 112 -14.40 4.05 31.29
CA CYS A 112 -13.25 3.53 32.02
C CYS A 112 -12.29 4.65 32.45
N ASP A 113 -12.06 5.63 31.56
CA ASP A 113 -11.18 6.78 31.81
C ASP A 113 -11.80 7.73 32.87
N GLU A 114 -13.12 7.95 32.82
CA GLU A 114 -13.82 8.73 33.83
C GLU A 114 -13.77 8.06 35.20
N ILE A 115 -14.04 6.75 35.29
CA ILE A 115 -13.94 6.01 36.55
C ILE A 115 -12.52 6.11 37.10
N ALA A 116 -11.49 5.97 36.27
CA ALA A 116 -10.09 6.11 36.73
C ALA A 116 -9.84 7.54 37.26
N ARG A 117 -10.31 8.57 36.58
CA ARG A 117 -10.18 9.97 36.99
C ARG A 117 -10.88 10.25 38.33
N PHE A 118 -12.07 9.69 38.55
CA PHE A 118 -12.80 9.79 39.82
C PHE A 118 -12.05 9.08 40.93
N GLN A 119 -11.53 7.87 40.68
CA GLN A 119 -10.75 7.10 41.62
C GLN A 119 -9.49 7.84 42.09
N GLU A 120 -8.73 8.41 41.14
CA GLU A 120 -7.52 9.20 41.43
C GLU A 120 -7.83 10.49 42.20
N SER A 121 -8.95 11.14 41.91
CA SER A 121 -9.41 12.36 42.59
C SER A 121 -10.08 12.08 43.93
N GLY A 122 -10.26 10.83 44.31
CA GLY A 122 -10.95 10.46 45.56
C GLY A 122 -12.48 10.66 45.54
N VAL A 123 -13.06 10.68 44.34
CA VAL A 123 -14.51 10.92 44.14
C VAL A 123 -15.23 9.56 44.08
N SER A 124 -16.09 9.31 45.08
CA SER A 124 -16.92 8.10 45.12
C SER A 124 -18.24 8.28 44.31
N PRO A 125 -18.95 7.17 43.99
CA PRO A 125 -20.27 7.25 43.39
C PRO A 125 -21.28 8.10 44.19
N GLN A 126 -21.18 8.05 45.52
CA GLN A 126 -22.04 8.84 46.44
C GLN A 126 -21.76 10.33 46.34
N ILE A 127 -20.49 10.71 46.24
CA ILE A 127 -20.07 12.11 46.04
C ILE A 127 -20.59 12.62 44.71
N LEU A 128 -20.48 11.82 43.62
CA LEU A 128 -21.02 12.17 42.31
C LEU A 128 -22.54 12.34 42.32
N SER A 129 -23.25 11.41 42.94
CA SER A 129 -24.74 11.45 43.05
C SER A 129 -25.25 12.63 43.85
N ALA A 130 -24.47 13.16 44.78
CA ALA A 130 -24.80 14.30 45.59
C ALA A 130 -24.62 15.66 44.84
N GLN A 131 -23.99 15.68 43.68
CA GLN A 131 -23.78 16.87 42.90
C GLN A 131 -25.05 17.29 42.15
N ASN A 132 -25.34 18.59 42.16
CA ASN A 132 -26.48 19.14 41.50
C ASN A 132 -26.08 20.35 40.64
N PRO A 133 -25.45 20.12 39.49
CA PRO A 133 -25.11 21.20 38.56
C PRO A 133 -26.36 21.89 38.01
N GLN A 134 -26.22 23.16 37.63
CA GLN A 134 -27.35 23.95 37.08
C GLN A 134 -27.77 23.49 35.68
N ASP A 135 -26.84 22.93 34.90
CA ASP A 135 -27.11 22.39 33.57
C ASP A 135 -27.74 21.00 33.71
N GLU A 136 -28.97 20.85 33.19
CA GLU A 136 -29.77 19.62 33.29
C GLU A 136 -29.08 18.44 32.56
N LEU A 137 -28.49 18.68 31.39
CA LEU A 137 -27.77 17.66 30.65
C LEU A 137 -26.50 17.18 31.38
N LEU A 138 -25.75 18.11 31.96
CA LEU A 138 -24.61 17.81 32.81
C LEU A 138 -25.01 17.00 34.03
N LYS A 139 -26.11 17.37 34.67
CA LYS A 139 -26.66 16.65 35.81
C LYS A 139 -27.03 15.22 35.48
N GLU A 140 -27.73 14.99 34.36
CA GLU A 140 -28.10 13.67 33.91
C GLU A 140 -26.85 12.81 33.56
N LYS A 141 -25.84 13.39 32.92
CA LYS A 141 -24.54 12.70 32.65
C LYS A 141 -23.84 12.28 33.95
N VAL A 142 -23.78 13.17 34.94
CA VAL A 142 -23.16 12.88 36.24
C VAL A 142 -23.89 11.77 36.97
N VAL A 143 -25.23 11.78 36.95
CA VAL A 143 -26.05 10.71 37.54
C VAL A 143 -25.84 9.38 36.84
N ASP A 144 -25.81 9.37 35.51
CA ASP A 144 -25.57 8.16 34.74
C ASP A 144 -24.16 7.56 35.06
N LEU A 145 -23.13 8.40 35.08
CA LEU A 145 -21.77 7.98 35.43
C LEU A 145 -21.68 7.46 36.88
N ALA A 146 -22.38 8.09 37.82
CA ALA A 146 -22.43 7.60 39.21
C ALA A 146 -23.05 6.20 39.30
N LYS A 147 -24.16 5.96 38.57
CA LYS A 147 -24.82 4.65 38.52
C LYS A 147 -23.89 3.59 37.89
N ILE A 148 -23.24 3.93 36.79
CA ILE A 148 -22.31 3.00 36.10
C ILE A 148 -21.14 2.68 37.02
N TYR A 149 -20.55 3.67 37.68
CA TYR A 149 -19.44 3.50 38.59
C TYR A 149 -19.84 2.63 39.81
N GLU A 150 -20.99 2.87 40.39
CA GLU A 150 -21.52 2.02 41.47
C GLU A 150 -21.70 0.56 41.01
N LYS A 151 -22.30 0.37 39.81
CA LYS A 151 -22.50 -0.95 39.24
C LYS A 151 -21.19 -1.64 38.95
N TYR A 152 -20.19 -0.92 38.43
CA TYR A 152 -18.82 -1.43 38.21
C TYR A 152 -18.22 -1.96 39.52
N LEU A 153 -18.27 -1.20 40.60
CA LEU A 153 -17.76 -1.62 41.90
C LEU A 153 -18.47 -2.88 42.44
N LYS A 154 -19.81 -3.00 42.25
CA LYS A 154 -20.56 -4.19 42.57
C LYS A 154 -20.13 -5.42 41.74
N LEU A 155 -19.84 -5.21 40.43
CA LEU A 155 -19.37 -6.29 39.54
C LEU A 155 -17.93 -6.67 39.82
N LEU A 156 -17.08 -5.75 40.27
CA LEU A 156 -15.71 -6.01 40.69
C LEU A 156 -15.66 -7.01 41.86
N GLY A 157 -16.59 -6.91 42.81
CA GLY A 157 -16.73 -7.84 43.92
C GLY A 157 -15.48 -7.90 44.80
N GLU A 158 -14.95 -9.10 44.97
CA GLU A 158 -13.71 -9.35 45.75
C GLU A 158 -12.42 -9.15 44.93
N ASN A 159 -12.52 -8.99 43.61
CA ASN A 159 -11.38 -8.69 42.77
C ASN A 159 -10.85 -7.27 43.07
N LEU A 160 -9.57 -7.08 42.80
CA LEU A 160 -8.92 -5.78 43.03
C LEU A 160 -8.58 -5.12 41.72
N ASP A 161 -9.01 -3.86 41.53
CA ASP A 161 -8.33 -2.93 40.61
C ASP A 161 -7.23 -2.18 41.39
N ASP A 162 -6.45 -1.36 40.68
CA ASP A 162 -5.35 -0.62 41.30
C ASP A 162 -5.84 0.33 42.42
N PHE A 163 -7.04 0.89 42.29
CA PHE A 163 -7.64 1.75 43.31
C PHE A 163 -8.04 0.96 44.57
N SER A 164 -8.73 -0.16 44.41
CA SER A 164 -9.13 -1.02 45.51
C SER A 164 -7.89 -1.60 46.25
N LEU A 165 -6.83 -1.91 45.48
CA LEU A 165 -5.56 -2.28 46.03
C LEU A 165 -4.95 -1.17 46.91
N ALA A 166 -4.98 0.09 46.39
CA ALA A 166 -4.48 1.23 47.17
C ALA A 166 -5.27 1.45 48.45
N GLN A 167 -6.61 1.34 48.41
CA GLN A 167 -7.46 1.44 49.60
C GLN A 167 -7.13 0.35 50.61
N LYS A 168 -6.93 -0.90 50.16
CA LYS A 168 -6.51 -2.01 51.01
C LYS A 168 -5.12 -1.76 51.64
N PHE A 169 -4.18 -1.18 50.87
CA PHE A 169 -2.87 -0.79 51.38
C PHE A 169 -2.99 0.28 52.47
N LEU A 170 -3.83 1.29 52.31
CA LEU A 170 -4.03 2.37 53.29
C LEU A 170 -4.53 1.87 54.63
N THR A 171 -5.36 0.82 54.61
CA THR A 171 -5.91 0.19 55.85
C THR A 171 -5.02 -0.90 56.44
N SER A 172 -3.99 -1.39 55.73
CA SER A 172 -3.12 -2.48 56.18
C SER A 172 -2.05 -2.02 57.15
N GLU A 173 -1.55 -2.93 57.98
CA GLU A 173 -0.34 -2.75 58.83
C GLU A 173 0.87 -3.24 58.07
N ILE A 174 1.72 -2.33 57.63
CA ILE A 174 2.96 -2.64 56.89
C ILE A 174 4.13 -1.91 57.55
N ASN A 175 5.25 -2.62 57.72
CA ASN A 175 6.48 -2.05 58.24
C ASN A 175 7.45 -1.72 57.10
N LEU A 176 7.83 -0.45 56.96
CA LEU A 176 8.76 0.06 55.98
C LEU A 176 10.00 0.77 56.58
N GLN A 177 10.36 0.48 57.81
CA GLN A 177 11.42 1.17 58.55
C GLN A 177 12.77 1.18 57.82
N ASN A 178 13.08 0.16 57.01
CA ASN A 178 14.33 0.08 56.28
C ASN A 178 14.19 0.50 54.78
N HIS A 179 13.14 1.24 54.44
CA HIS A 179 12.92 1.67 53.08
C HIS A 179 13.14 3.17 52.91
N ASN A 180 13.96 3.53 51.89
CA ASN A 180 14.06 4.89 51.37
C ASN A 180 13.24 4.93 50.10
N ILE A 181 12.15 5.69 50.07
CA ILE A 181 11.24 5.80 48.95
C ILE A 181 11.49 7.11 48.22
N PHE A 182 11.92 7.02 46.98
CA PHE A 182 12.17 8.16 46.08
C PHE A 182 11.06 8.25 45.07
N VAL A 183 10.30 9.33 45.07
CA VAL A 183 9.23 9.60 44.11
C VAL A 183 9.71 10.62 43.08
N VAL A 184 9.72 10.29 41.80
CA VAL A 184 10.28 11.14 40.75
C VAL A 184 9.54 11.02 39.44
N GLY A 185 9.48 12.11 38.67
CA GLY A 185 8.80 12.16 37.38
C GLY A 185 7.30 12.46 37.44
N ASN A 186 6.78 12.74 38.64
CA ASN A 186 5.42 13.20 38.84
C ASN A 186 5.41 14.74 38.85
N TYR A 187 4.60 15.34 38.03
CA TYR A 187 4.42 16.79 37.98
C TYR A 187 3.29 17.29 38.87
N GLU A 188 2.34 16.40 39.17
CA GLU A 188 1.27 16.56 40.13
C GLU A 188 1.16 15.29 40.96
N ILE A 189 0.67 15.40 42.19
CA ILE A 189 0.38 14.26 43.07
C ILE A 189 -1.13 14.24 43.34
N SER A 190 -1.80 13.13 43.02
CA SER A 190 -3.24 13.00 43.24
C SER A 190 -3.60 12.92 44.72
N PRO A 191 -4.84 13.22 45.12
CA PRO A 191 -5.30 13.03 46.50
C PRO A 191 -5.05 11.61 47.05
N LEU A 192 -5.22 10.59 46.23
CA LEU A 192 -4.91 9.20 46.59
C LEU A 192 -3.41 9.00 46.82
N GLN A 193 -2.57 9.48 45.90
CA GLN A 193 -1.13 9.39 46.03
C GLN A 193 -0.64 10.14 47.27
N MET A 194 -1.24 11.27 47.60
CA MET A 194 -0.93 12.03 48.82
C MET A 194 -1.22 11.19 50.10
N GLN A 195 -2.34 10.45 50.13
CA GLN A 195 -2.66 9.55 51.26
C GLN A 195 -1.65 8.39 51.33
N ILE A 196 -1.23 7.86 50.18
CA ILE A 196 -0.21 6.78 50.16
C ILE A 196 1.13 7.28 50.68
N LEU A 197 1.56 8.53 50.31
CA LEU A 197 2.79 9.12 50.89
C LEU A 197 2.71 9.26 52.40
N LYS A 198 1.58 9.72 52.97
CA LYS A 198 1.36 9.75 54.41
C LYS A 198 1.48 8.34 55.03
N LYS A 199 0.88 7.33 54.40
CA LYS A 199 0.96 5.97 54.84
C LYS A 199 2.42 5.41 54.83
N PHE A 200 3.22 5.74 53.83
CA PHE A 200 4.64 5.35 53.79
C PHE A 200 5.39 5.89 54.99
N LEU A 201 5.20 7.19 55.32
CA LEU A 201 5.81 7.80 56.49
C LEU A 201 5.35 7.18 57.79
N ALA A 202 4.03 6.98 57.96
CA ALA A 202 3.43 6.31 59.11
C ALA A 202 3.93 4.85 59.29
N SER A 203 4.31 4.21 58.18
CA SER A 203 4.90 2.85 58.17
C SER A 203 6.42 2.83 58.42
N GLY A 204 7.02 4.00 58.67
CA GLY A 204 8.43 4.14 59.05
C GLY A 204 9.40 4.36 57.87
N ALA A 205 8.94 4.54 56.64
CA ALA A 205 9.78 4.82 55.50
C ALA A 205 10.30 6.28 55.52
N LYS A 206 11.52 6.47 54.98
CA LYS A 206 11.99 7.81 54.62
C LYS A 206 11.52 8.15 53.20
N VAL A 207 10.83 9.30 52.99
CA VAL A 207 10.28 9.68 51.72
C VAL A 207 10.99 10.89 51.15
N PHE A 208 11.42 10.77 49.90
CA PHE A 208 12.09 11.80 49.13
C PHE A 208 11.23 12.07 47.86
N VAL A 209 10.88 13.32 47.61
CA VAL A 209 10.08 13.68 46.42
C VAL A 209 10.89 14.61 45.55
N GLY A 210 11.07 14.23 44.28
CA GLY A 210 11.71 15.04 43.26
C GLY A 210 10.76 16.06 42.68
N VAL A 211 11.13 17.32 42.72
CA VAL A 211 10.36 18.43 42.15
C VAL A 211 11.20 19.19 41.14
N CYS A 212 10.73 19.27 39.92
CA CYS A 212 11.35 20.08 38.87
C CYS A 212 10.77 21.48 38.90
N GLN A 213 11.50 22.43 39.47
CA GLN A 213 11.08 23.83 39.62
C GLN A 213 12.25 24.74 39.51
N SER A 214 12.24 25.69 38.54
CA SER A 214 13.28 26.67 38.39
C SER A 214 13.26 27.67 39.52
N THR A 215 14.47 28.01 40.05
CA THR A 215 14.66 29.10 40.98
C THR A 215 14.72 30.46 40.32
N SER A 216 14.78 30.51 38.96
CA SER A 216 14.74 31.70 38.14
C SER A 216 13.33 32.30 38.07
N LYS A 217 13.23 33.61 38.11
CA LYS A 217 11.94 34.35 38.03
C LYS A 217 11.33 34.32 36.60
N ASN A 218 12.07 33.86 35.60
CA ASN A 218 11.63 33.79 34.19
C ASN A 218 11.20 32.34 33.83
N ASN A 219 9.95 32.07 33.69
CA ASN A 219 9.36 30.79 34.00
C ASN A 219 8.67 30.06 32.83
N GLY A 220 9.38 29.12 32.17
CA GLY A 220 8.75 28.00 31.45
C GLY A 220 8.11 26.93 32.38
N TYR A 221 8.36 27.00 33.71
CA TYR A 221 7.94 26.00 34.72
C TYR A 221 6.88 26.47 35.71
N ILE A 222 6.09 27.49 35.37
CA ILE A 222 5.12 28.11 36.30
C ILE A 222 4.20 27.10 36.98
N TYR A 223 3.85 26.01 36.29
CA TYR A 223 2.93 25.02 36.85
C TYR A 223 3.53 24.07 37.89
N ASN A 224 4.87 23.91 37.96
CA ASN A 224 5.53 23.07 38.96
C ASN A 224 5.57 23.75 40.35
N ASN A 225 5.27 25.01 40.45
CA ASN A 225 5.17 25.71 41.71
C ASN A 225 4.07 25.14 42.60
N ASN A 226 2.98 24.62 42.02
CA ASN A 226 1.85 24.06 42.75
C ASN A 226 2.25 22.77 43.51
N LEU A 227 3.07 21.89 42.90
CA LEU A 227 3.44 20.63 43.58
C LEU A 227 4.19 20.87 44.89
N LEU A 228 5.15 21.79 44.94
CA LEU A 228 5.88 22.11 46.14
C LEU A 228 4.95 22.75 47.20
N GLU A 229 4.05 23.60 46.79
CA GLU A 229 3.04 24.21 47.69
C GLU A 229 2.08 23.16 48.25
N ASP A 230 1.62 22.25 47.44
CA ASP A 230 0.72 21.16 47.87
C ASP A 230 1.39 20.20 48.85
N LEU A 231 2.67 19.91 48.64
CA LEU A 231 3.48 19.16 49.59
C LEU A 231 3.62 19.91 50.92
N ARG A 232 3.86 21.23 50.90
CA ARG A 232 3.95 22.07 52.11
C ARG A 232 2.67 22.16 52.91
N LYS A 233 1.52 22.12 52.24
CA LYS A 233 0.20 22.07 52.90
C LYS A 233 -0.02 20.78 53.67
N ASN A 234 0.59 19.68 53.24
CA ASN A 234 0.33 18.35 53.75
C ASN A 234 1.43 17.80 54.68
N PHE A 235 2.69 18.30 54.56
CA PHE A 235 3.85 17.77 55.23
C PHE A 235 4.76 18.88 55.78
N ASP A 236 5.63 18.52 56.73
CA ASP A 236 6.80 19.32 57.11
C ASP A 236 7.91 19.07 56.03
N VAL A 237 8.21 20.06 55.21
CA VAL A 237 9.01 19.91 54.00
C VAL A 237 10.45 20.46 54.24
N THR A 238 11.43 19.59 54.12
CA THR A 238 12.85 20.01 54.03
C THR A 238 13.24 20.03 52.54
N VAL A 239 13.65 21.18 52.01
CA VAL A 239 14.07 21.30 50.61
C VAL A 239 15.56 21.13 50.48
N LEU A 240 16.00 20.22 49.62
CA LEU A 240 17.39 19.96 49.25
C LEU A 240 17.61 20.45 47.83
N PRO A 241 18.51 21.39 47.53
CA PRO A 241 18.77 21.84 46.20
C PRO A 241 19.51 20.80 45.37
N ALA A 242 19.08 20.60 44.13
CA ALA A 242 19.77 19.77 43.15
C ALA A 242 20.61 20.65 42.22
N PRO A 243 21.95 20.59 42.33
CA PRO A 243 22.81 21.38 41.44
C PRO A 243 22.74 20.87 40.00
N SER A 244 22.88 21.77 39.05
CA SER A 244 22.87 21.41 37.62
C SER A 244 24.08 20.55 37.26
N ILE A 245 23.81 19.39 36.61
CA ILE A 245 24.84 18.47 36.14
C ILE A 245 25.29 18.76 34.71
N HIS A 246 24.57 19.61 33.99
CA HIS A 246 24.82 19.86 32.59
C HIS A 246 26.15 20.62 32.37
N ASN A 247 26.81 20.27 31.25
CA ASN A 247 27.96 21.03 30.72
C ASN A 247 27.51 22.43 30.23
N GLN A 248 28.43 23.23 29.70
CA GLN A 248 28.12 24.57 29.21
C GLN A 248 27.06 24.54 28.09
N SER A 249 27.14 23.58 27.16
CA SER A 249 26.18 23.42 26.06
C SER A 249 24.77 23.12 26.56
N GLY A 250 24.62 22.15 27.48
CA GLY A 250 23.32 21.82 28.09
C GLY A 250 22.74 22.98 28.90
N ARG A 251 23.58 23.75 29.62
CA ARG A 251 23.13 24.98 30.33
C ARG A 251 22.62 26.02 29.36
N THR A 252 23.28 26.17 28.20
CA THR A 252 22.83 27.08 27.16
C THR A 252 21.47 26.70 26.61
N VAL A 253 21.27 25.43 26.22
CA VAL A 253 19.95 24.93 25.76
C VAL A 253 18.87 25.10 26.84
N LYS A 254 19.23 24.85 28.11
CA LYS A 254 18.33 25.04 29.24
C LYS A 254 17.90 26.52 29.35
N ASN A 255 18.85 27.46 29.25
CA ASN A 255 18.53 28.88 29.30
C ASN A 255 17.65 29.30 28.12
N LEU A 256 17.91 28.82 26.90
CA LEU A 256 17.11 29.11 25.72
C LEU A 256 15.71 28.53 25.81
N ALA A 257 15.57 27.31 26.32
CA ALA A 257 14.30 26.64 26.42
C ALA A 257 13.40 27.20 27.52
N PHE A 258 13.99 27.66 28.61
CA PHE A 258 13.31 27.98 29.86
C PHE A 258 13.40 29.47 30.30
N SER A 259 14.21 30.26 29.65
CA SER A 259 14.30 31.71 29.91
C SER A 259 14.17 32.52 28.64
N VAL A 260 13.53 33.66 28.74
CA VAL A 260 13.49 34.66 27.66
C VAL A 260 14.69 35.57 27.85
N ASN A 261 15.83 35.22 27.26
CA ASN A 261 17.01 36.10 27.22
C ASN A 261 17.36 36.43 25.77
N ASP A 262 17.47 37.70 25.45
CA ASP A 262 17.87 38.21 24.12
C ASP A 262 19.37 38.15 23.86
N GLU A 263 20.17 37.49 24.70
CA GLU A 263 21.62 37.39 24.51
C GLU A 263 21.96 36.37 23.41
N LYS A 264 22.63 36.86 22.37
CA LYS A 264 23.17 36.01 21.29
C LYS A 264 24.23 35.07 21.86
N THR A 265 23.98 33.77 21.73
CA THR A 265 24.82 32.73 22.31
C THR A 265 25.43 31.87 21.21
N ASN A 266 26.69 31.50 21.34
CA ASN A 266 27.32 30.56 20.41
C ASN A 266 26.75 29.15 20.61
N LEU A 267 26.15 28.59 19.56
CA LEU A 267 25.52 27.27 19.54
C LEU A 267 26.21 26.31 18.55
N ASP A 268 27.54 26.28 18.53
CA ASP A 268 28.30 25.42 17.59
C ASP A 268 27.99 23.92 17.75
N PHE A 269 27.57 23.51 18.93
CA PHE A 269 27.13 22.15 19.25
C PHE A 269 25.74 21.82 18.72
N MET A 270 24.97 22.77 18.20
CA MET A 270 23.61 22.59 17.73
C MET A 270 23.49 22.86 16.23
N GLN A 271 22.79 22.00 15.52
CA GLN A 271 22.45 22.18 14.11
C GLN A 271 20.94 21.99 13.90
N ILE A 272 20.35 22.85 13.06
CA ILE A 272 18.91 22.82 12.73
C ILE A 272 18.76 22.56 11.24
N PHE A 273 17.92 21.59 10.89
CA PHE A 273 17.69 21.18 9.52
C PHE A 273 16.23 21.33 9.13
N GLU A 274 16.01 21.82 7.90
CA GLU A 274 14.73 21.83 7.22
C GLU A 274 14.74 20.81 6.10
N ALA A 275 13.80 19.86 6.10
CA ALA A 275 13.67 18.85 5.06
C ALA A 275 12.41 19.06 4.23
N ASN A 276 12.45 18.75 2.94
CA ASN A 276 11.28 18.86 2.07
C ASN A 276 10.12 17.98 2.55
N ASP A 277 10.42 16.78 3.02
CA ASP A 277 9.46 15.80 3.52
C ASP A 277 10.09 14.92 4.61
N VAL A 278 9.27 14.09 5.22
CA VAL A 278 9.68 13.16 6.30
C VAL A 278 10.71 12.16 5.82
N GLN A 279 10.63 11.68 4.57
CA GLN A 279 11.59 10.72 4.04
C GLN A 279 12.99 11.33 3.91
N ALA A 280 13.08 12.54 3.37
CA ALA A 280 14.33 13.29 3.25
C ALA A 280 14.95 13.61 4.63
N GLU A 281 14.10 13.93 5.62
CA GLU A 281 14.49 14.16 7.00
C GLU A 281 15.18 12.94 7.62
N VAL A 282 14.52 11.78 7.54
CA VAL A 282 15.03 10.52 8.09
C VAL A 282 16.27 10.04 7.33
N GLN A 283 16.27 10.17 5.99
CA GLN A 283 17.42 9.79 5.15
C GLN A 283 18.67 10.61 5.50
N ASN A 284 18.52 11.91 5.69
CA ASN A 284 19.63 12.76 6.11
C ASN A 284 20.14 12.38 7.50
N THR A 285 19.24 12.10 8.43
CA THR A 285 19.58 11.64 9.78
C THR A 285 20.37 10.33 9.73
N ALA A 286 19.91 9.35 8.93
CA ALA A 286 20.61 8.07 8.73
C ALA A 286 22.03 8.28 8.17
N ARG A 287 22.19 9.21 7.23
CA ARG A 287 23.50 9.57 6.65
C ARG A 287 24.42 10.18 7.68
N MET A 288 23.93 11.12 8.48
CA MET A 288 24.72 11.77 9.54
C MET A 288 25.16 10.78 10.61
N ILE A 289 24.27 9.88 11.03
CA ILE A 289 24.59 8.80 11.96
C ILE A 289 25.67 7.89 11.37
N LYS A 290 25.52 7.48 10.12
CA LYS A 290 26.53 6.66 9.43
C LYS A 290 27.89 7.37 9.33
N GLU A 291 27.90 8.69 9.13
CA GLU A 291 29.11 9.48 9.12
C GLU A 291 29.80 9.53 10.49
N LEU A 292 29.04 9.67 11.58
CA LEU A 292 29.57 9.63 12.95
C LEU A 292 30.18 8.26 13.27
N LEU A 293 29.50 7.18 12.90
CA LEU A 293 29.98 5.80 13.10
C LEU A 293 31.23 5.51 12.24
N HIS A 294 31.24 5.94 10.98
CA HIS A 294 32.35 5.70 10.07
C HIS A 294 33.64 6.43 10.46
N LYS A 295 33.51 7.63 11.04
CA LYS A 295 34.66 8.41 11.55
C LYS A 295 35.10 7.95 12.94
N GLU A 296 34.52 6.90 13.50
CA GLU A 296 34.77 6.41 14.85
C GLU A 296 34.59 7.46 15.96
N GLN A 297 33.72 8.47 15.68
CA GLN A 297 33.43 9.54 16.63
C GLN A 297 32.41 9.13 17.70
N ALA A 298 31.60 8.09 17.40
CA ALA A 298 30.62 7.53 18.31
C ALA A 298 30.40 6.04 18.04
N SER A 299 29.96 5.32 19.07
CA SER A 299 29.32 4.02 18.93
C SER A 299 27.80 4.18 18.78
N GLY A 300 27.09 3.14 18.31
CA GLY A 300 25.64 3.18 18.18
C GLY A 300 24.93 3.45 19.50
N ALA A 301 25.45 2.91 20.60
CA ALA A 301 24.89 3.09 21.94
C ALA A 301 24.98 4.54 22.48
N GLU A 302 25.86 5.36 21.89
CA GLU A 302 26.05 6.77 22.27
C GLU A 302 25.17 7.73 21.46
N ILE A 303 24.36 7.19 20.52
CA ILE A 303 23.47 7.96 19.65
C ILE A 303 22.02 7.68 20.00
N ALA A 304 21.23 8.73 20.21
CA ALA A 304 19.79 8.66 20.38
C ALA A 304 19.05 9.48 19.33
N VAL A 305 17.91 8.96 18.88
CA VAL A 305 17.00 9.62 17.94
C VAL A 305 15.63 9.73 18.62
N LEU A 306 15.12 10.94 18.74
CA LEU A 306 13.82 11.23 19.33
C LEU A 306 12.86 11.75 18.25
N CYS A 307 11.68 11.15 18.16
CA CYS A 307 10.67 11.53 17.18
C CYS A 307 9.47 12.17 17.85
N ALA A 308 9.02 13.31 17.34
CA ALA A 308 7.80 13.96 17.85
C ALA A 308 6.52 13.13 17.60
N ASN A 309 6.54 12.29 16.56
CA ASN A 309 5.47 11.35 16.24
C ASN A 309 6.11 10.01 15.82
N LEU A 310 6.54 9.25 16.82
CA LEU A 310 7.24 7.97 16.59
C LEU A 310 6.41 7.00 15.74
N SER A 311 5.11 6.96 15.92
CA SER A 311 4.25 6.03 15.16
C SER A 311 4.25 6.29 13.67
N ALA A 312 4.29 7.55 13.25
CA ALA A 312 4.36 7.91 11.83
C ALA A 312 5.78 7.75 11.26
N TYR A 313 6.81 8.02 12.07
CA TYR A 313 8.20 7.99 11.65
C TYR A 313 8.80 6.57 11.64
N ALA A 314 8.34 5.67 12.53
CA ALA A 314 8.93 4.34 12.71
C ALA A 314 9.07 3.51 11.42
N PRO A 315 8.07 3.43 10.52
CA PRO A 315 8.20 2.69 9.27
C PRO A 315 9.28 3.27 8.33
N VAL A 316 9.40 4.60 8.30
CA VAL A 316 10.41 5.27 7.48
C VAL A 316 11.80 5.08 8.06
N ILE A 317 11.93 5.17 9.39
CA ILE A 317 13.18 4.91 10.10
C ILE A 317 13.62 3.46 9.87
N GLU A 318 12.71 2.49 10.04
CA GLU A 318 12.99 1.07 9.82
C GLU A 318 13.52 0.82 8.40
N ASN A 319 12.89 1.44 7.40
CA ASN A 319 13.32 1.35 6.00
C ASN A 319 14.68 2.03 5.77
N GLN A 320 14.80 3.31 6.12
CA GLN A 320 16.00 4.08 5.81
C GLN A 320 17.22 3.61 6.62
N PHE A 321 17.08 3.36 7.93
CA PHE A 321 18.20 2.91 8.75
C PHE A 321 18.68 1.52 8.31
N SER A 322 17.75 0.62 7.95
CA SER A 322 18.10 -0.68 7.35
C SER A 322 18.82 -0.51 6.01
N ALA A 323 18.35 0.38 5.14
CA ALA A 323 18.99 0.67 3.87
C ALA A 323 20.41 1.24 4.02
N PHE A 324 20.68 1.98 5.09
CA PHE A 324 22.01 2.49 5.42
C PHE A 324 22.88 1.48 6.18
N GLY A 325 22.34 0.31 6.55
CA GLY A 325 23.05 -0.73 7.31
C GLY A 325 23.35 -0.32 8.76
N LEU A 326 22.47 0.49 9.36
CA LEU A 326 22.61 0.92 10.76
C LEU A 326 22.02 -0.15 11.69
N ASN A 327 22.69 -0.39 12.82
CA ASN A 327 22.11 -1.13 13.93
C ASN A 327 21.26 -0.19 14.76
N PHE A 328 19.95 -0.44 14.85
CA PHE A 328 19.02 0.43 15.59
C PHE A 328 17.95 -0.37 16.32
N TYR A 329 17.37 0.26 17.33
CA TYR A 329 16.23 -0.25 18.06
C TYR A 329 15.17 0.85 18.21
N ILE A 330 13.96 0.58 17.77
CA ILE A 330 12.82 1.49 17.93
C ILE A 330 12.04 1.05 19.17
N ASN A 331 12.01 1.89 20.20
CA ASN A 331 11.28 1.65 21.45
C ASN A 331 9.77 1.90 21.27
N GLN A 332 9.19 1.18 20.34
CA GLN A 332 7.75 1.21 20.07
C GLN A 332 7.20 -0.21 20.13
N PRO A 333 6.20 -0.45 20.99
CA PRO A 333 5.50 -1.73 20.99
C PRO A 333 4.82 -1.95 19.63
N LYS A 334 5.06 -3.12 19.02
CA LYS A 334 4.39 -3.48 17.75
C LYS A 334 2.95 -3.92 18.03
N PRO A 335 1.95 -3.42 17.30
CA PRO A 335 0.57 -3.88 17.44
C PRO A 335 0.47 -5.38 17.26
N LEU A 336 -0.32 -6.04 18.11
CA LEU A 336 -0.48 -7.48 18.04
C LEU A 336 -1.17 -7.91 16.73
N VAL A 337 -2.07 -7.07 16.22
CA VAL A 337 -2.83 -7.30 14.98
C VAL A 337 -1.97 -7.38 13.71
N ASP A 338 -0.74 -6.86 13.73
CA ASP A 338 0.16 -6.92 12.59
C ASP A 338 0.86 -8.29 12.46
N LEU A 339 0.70 -9.18 13.44
CA LEU A 339 1.32 -10.49 13.40
C LEU A 339 0.53 -11.47 12.53
N PRO A 340 1.17 -12.20 11.60
CA PRO A 340 0.52 -13.20 10.76
C PRO A 340 -0.34 -14.22 11.51
N ILE A 341 0.11 -14.66 12.69
CA ILE A 341 -0.67 -15.60 13.52
C ILE A 341 -1.97 -14.97 14.03
N VAL A 342 -1.94 -13.69 14.37
CA VAL A 342 -3.11 -12.95 14.86
C VAL A 342 -4.09 -12.70 13.71
N CYS A 343 -3.57 -12.27 12.55
CA CYS A 343 -4.37 -12.14 11.33
C CYS A 343 -5.06 -13.45 10.96
N PHE A 344 -4.35 -14.58 11.07
CA PHE A 344 -4.93 -15.90 10.83
C PHE A 344 -6.10 -16.19 11.77
N VAL A 345 -5.90 -16.05 13.08
CA VAL A 345 -6.94 -16.34 14.08
C VAL A 345 -8.15 -15.42 13.92
N GLN A 346 -7.95 -14.12 13.65
CA GLN A 346 -9.05 -13.19 13.40
C GLN A 346 -9.86 -13.56 12.16
N ASN A 347 -9.20 -13.88 11.05
CA ASN A 347 -9.89 -14.27 9.82
C ASN A 347 -10.57 -15.64 9.97
N ALA A 348 -9.94 -16.59 10.67
CA ALA A 348 -10.56 -17.88 10.98
C ALA A 348 -11.84 -17.72 11.80
N LEU A 349 -11.81 -16.83 12.81
CA LEU A 349 -12.99 -16.53 13.64
C LEU A 349 -14.07 -15.79 12.83
N ALA A 350 -13.67 -14.84 11.95
CA ALA A 350 -14.61 -14.13 11.08
C ALA A 350 -15.29 -15.08 10.07
N TRP A 351 -14.56 -16.05 9.55
CA TRP A 351 -15.15 -17.10 8.71
C TRP A 351 -16.08 -18.00 9.53
N HIS A 352 -15.63 -18.46 10.68
CA HIS A 352 -16.42 -19.36 11.53
C HIS A 352 -17.79 -18.77 11.89
N PHE A 353 -17.84 -17.50 12.31
CA PHE A 353 -19.09 -16.86 12.75
C PHE A 353 -19.94 -16.28 11.63
N PHE A 354 -19.33 -15.71 10.60
CA PHE A 354 -20.03 -14.87 9.62
C PHE A 354 -19.95 -15.39 8.18
N GLN A 355 -19.20 -16.47 7.93
CA GLN A 355 -19.01 -17.08 6.60
C GLN A 355 -18.57 -16.05 5.53
N LYS A 356 -17.72 -15.08 5.91
CA LYS A 356 -17.24 -14.03 5.00
C LYS A 356 -16.20 -14.61 4.05
N SER A 357 -16.46 -14.59 2.76
CA SER A 357 -15.57 -15.14 1.70
C SER A 357 -14.16 -14.54 1.74
N GLU A 358 -14.04 -13.22 2.00
CA GLU A 358 -12.74 -12.54 2.15
C GLU A 358 -11.93 -13.09 3.34
N ALA A 359 -12.61 -13.38 4.47
CA ALA A 359 -11.95 -13.94 5.64
C ALA A 359 -11.44 -15.37 5.35
N LEU A 360 -12.22 -16.17 4.64
CA LEU A 360 -11.79 -17.50 4.21
C LEU A 360 -10.59 -17.41 3.25
N LEU A 361 -10.63 -16.52 2.28
CA LEU A 361 -9.51 -16.30 1.37
C LEU A 361 -8.22 -16.00 2.15
N ASN A 362 -8.28 -15.09 3.15
CA ASN A 362 -7.14 -14.75 3.98
C ASN A 362 -6.64 -15.95 4.81
N VAL A 363 -7.55 -16.80 5.32
CA VAL A 363 -7.18 -18.05 6.00
C VAL A 363 -6.45 -18.99 5.04
N LEU A 364 -7.00 -19.24 3.85
CA LEU A 364 -6.45 -20.18 2.86
C LEU A 364 -5.07 -19.72 2.36
N LEU A 365 -4.87 -18.43 2.13
CA LEU A 365 -3.60 -17.88 1.66
C LEU A 365 -2.52 -17.77 2.76
N SER A 366 -2.91 -17.84 4.03
CA SER A 366 -1.97 -17.79 5.15
C SER A 366 -1.03 -19.02 5.16
N ASP A 367 0.19 -18.83 5.67
CA ASP A 367 1.14 -19.94 5.89
C ASP A 367 0.67 -20.89 7.00
N PHE A 368 -0.24 -20.43 7.86
CA PHE A 368 -0.85 -21.24 8.89
C PHE A 368 -2.02 -22.12 8.39
N SER A 369 -2.48 -21.97 7.14
CA SER A 369 -3.51 -22.84 6.57
C SER A 369 -3.04 -24.29 6.39
N GLY A 370 -1.80 -24.47 5.96
CA GLY A 370 -1.23 -25.75 5.54
C GLY A 370 -1.35 -26.02 4.05
N LEU A 371 -1.90 -25.09 3.25
CA LEU A 371 -1.95 -25.22 1.79
C LEU A 371 -0.55 -25.04 1.18
N GLY A 372 -0.26 -25.83 0.15
CA GLY A 372 0.93 -25.70 -0.67
C GLY A 372 0.92 -24.43 -1.54
N GLY A 373 2.10 -23.99 -2.01
CA GLY A 373 2.21 -22.78 -2.84
C GLY A 373 1.37 -22.81 -4.12
N ASN A 374 1.32 -23.95 -4.81
CA ASN A 374 0.51 -24.12 -6.02
C ASN A 374 -0.99 -24.05 -5.69
N ASP A 375 -1.43 -24.66 -4.59
CA ASP A 375 -2.84 -24.63 -4.19
C ASP A 375 -3.26 -23.22 -3.77
N LYS A 376 -2.40 -22.46 -3.08
CA LYS A 376 -2.62 -21.05 -2.78
C LYS A 376 -2.78 -20.21 -4.05
N LEU A 377 -1.99 -20.46 -5.10
CA LEU A 377 -2.13 -19.78 -6.38
C LEU A 377 -3.48 -20.08 -7.04
N ILE A 378 -3.92 -21.35 -7.03
CA ILE A 378 -5.24 -21.76 -7.53
C ILE A 378 -6.34 -21.04 -6.74
N VAL A 379 -6.26 -21.03 -5.42
CA VAL A 379 -7.20 -20.31 -4.55
C VAL A 379 -7.27 -18.83 -4.91
N GLN A 380 -6.13 -18.17 -5.03
CA GLN A 380 -6.07 -16.75 -5.38
C GLN A 380 -6.71 -16.47 -6.74
N GLN A 381 -6.42 -17.30 -7.75
CA GLN A 381 -7.01 -17.19 -9.07
C GLN A 381 -8.53 -17.39 -9.04
N HIS A 382 -9.01 -18.42 -8.35
CA HIS A 382 -10.46 -18.70 -8.28
C HIS A 382 -11.23 -17.59 -7.56
N PHE A 383 -10.73 -17.09 -6.45
CA PHE A 383 -11.36 -15.95 -5.78
C PHE A 383 -11.31 -14.67 -6.62
N ALA A 384 -10.23 -14.46 -7.39
CA ALA A 384 -10.14 -13.34 -8.32
C ALA A 384 -11.14 -13.45 -9.49
N PHE A 385 -11.42 -14.69 -9.97
CA PHE A 385 -12.35 -14.93 -11.07
C PHE A 385 -13.81 -14.97 -10.64
N PHE A 386 -14.11 -15.67 -9.56
CA PHE A 386 -15.49 -16.03 -9.18
C PHE A 386 -15.99 -15.23 -7.96
N GLY A 387 -15.12 -14.44 -7.30
CA GLY A 387 -15.50 -13.67 -6.11
C GLY A 387 -16.08 -14.57 -5.02
N ASP A 388 -17.26 -14.24 -4.52
CA ASP A 388 -17.96 -15.00 -3.46
C ASP A 388 -18.41 -16.40 -3.90
N GLU A 389 -18.52 -16.66 -5.20
CA GLU A 389 -18.88 -17.98 -5.75
C GLU A 389 -17.67 -18.91 -5.90
N ALA A 390 -16.46 -18.45 -5.62
CA ALA A 390 -15.22 -19.23 -5.78
C ALA A 390 -15.29 -20.60 -5.10
N MET A 391 -15.96 -20.68 -3.95
CA MET A 391 -16.08 -21.92 -3.18
C MET A 391 -16.82 -23.03 -3.90
N LYS A 392 -17.64 -22.71 -4.92
CA LYS A 392 -18.38 -23.68 -5.73
C LYS A 392 -17.59 -24.18 -6.95
N CYS A 393 -16.39 -23.64 -7.18
CA CYS A 393 -15.67 -23.79 -8.44
C CYS A 393 -14.33 -24.53 -8.31
N PHE A 394 -14.00 -25.12 -7.14
CA PHE A 394 -12.74 -25.86 -6.94
C PHE A 394 -12.78 -27.31 -7.46
N ASP A 395 -13.93 -27.77 -7.93
CA ASP A 395 -14.09 -29.15 -8.40
C ASP A 395 -13.06 -29.50 -9.49
N GLY A 396 -12.37 -30.63 -9.30
CA GLY A 396 -11.36 -31.11 -10.22
C GLY A 396 -9.98 -30.42 -10.13
N THR A 397 -9.80 -29.48 -9.22
CA THR A 397 -8.48 -28.86 -8.96
C THR A 397 -7.68 -29.60 -7.88
N SER A 398 -6.36 -29.44 -7.85
CA SER A 398 -5.51 -30.00 -6.77
C SER A 398 -5.83 -29.40 -5.41
N ALA A 399 -6.35 -28.17 -5.36
CA ALA A 399 -6.69 -27.45 -4.15
C ALA A 399 -8.00 -27.95 -3.49
N GLN A 400 -8.87 -28.65 -4.22
CA GLN A 400 -10.19 -29.08 -3.74
C GLN A 400 -10.10 -29.83 -2.40
N LYS A 401 -9.41 -30.97 -2.39
CA LYS A 401 -9.30 -31.83 -1.21
C LYS A 401 -8.67 -31.12 0.00
N PRO A 402 -7.54 -30.40 -0.13
CA PRO A 402 -6.98 -29.62 0.99
C PRO A 402 -7.94 -28.56 1.53
N ILE A 403 -8.73 -27.90 0.68
CA ILE A 403 -9.73 -26.90 1.10
C ILE A 403 -10.87 -27.59 1.89
N GLU A 404 -11.37 -28.71 1.39
CA GLU A 404 -12.41 -29.50 2.09
C GLU A 404 -11.95 -29.94 3.48
N GLU A 405 -10.68 -30.37 3.64
CA GLU A 405 -10.09 -30.72 4.93
C GLU A 405 -10.02 -29.51 5.88
N ILE A 406 -9.73 -28.30 5.34
CA ILE A 406 -9.73 -27.05 6.12
C ILE A 406 -11.16 -26.70 6.56
N LEU A 407 -12.15 -26.80 5.66
CA LEU A 407 -13.55 -26.52 5.98
C LEU A 407 -14.10 -27.49 7.02
N GLN A 408 -13.71 -28.76 6.94
CA GLN A 408 -14.08 -29.78 7.92
C GLN A 408 -13.56 -29.45 9.33
N LYS A 409 -12.37 -28.81 9.44
CA LYS A 409 -11.87 -28.34 10.74
C LYS A 409 -12.80 -27.31 11.36
N PHE A 410 -13.33 -26.39 10.55
CA PHE A 410 -14.26 -25.36 11.03
C PHE A 410 -15.61 -25.94 11.49
N SER A 411 -16.09 -27.03 10.90
CA SER A 411 -17.34 -27.65 11.30
C SER A 411 -17.28 -28.31 12.68
N ALA A 412 -16.08 -28.58 13.18
CA ALA A 412 -15.85 -29.17 14.50
C ALA A 412 -15.62 -28.13 15.61
N ILE A 413 -15.56 -26.84 15.29
CA ILE A 413 -15.32 -25.75 16.24
C ILE A 413 -16.64 -25.32 16.88
N SER A 414 -16.63 -25.14 18.22
CA SER A 414 -17.75 -24.64 18.98
C SER A 414 -18.09 -23.18 18.65
N GLU A 415 -19.27 -22.74 19.02
CA GLU A 415 -19.72 -21.36 18.79
C GLU A 415 -19.61 -20.48 20.04
N ASP A 416 -19.00 -20.99 21.10
CA ASP A 416 -18.77 -20.28 22.37
C ASP A 416 -17.35 -19.66 22.45
N GLU A 417 -16.99 -19.13 23.62
CA GLU A 417 -15.71 -18.47 23.89
C GLU A 417 -14.49 -19.40 23.75
N SER A 418 -14.70 -20.74 23.71
CA SER A 418 -13.62 -21.71 23.53
C SER A 418 -13.14 -21.82 22.07
N CYS A 419 -13.94 -21.32 21.11
CA CYS A 419 -13.70 -21.42 19.67
C CYS A 419 -12.30 -20.98 19.25
N VAL A 420 -11.74 -19.93 19.89
CA VAL A 420 -10.39 -19.46 19.58
C VAL A 420 -9.33 -20.48 19.92
N LEU A 421 -9.42 -21.13 21.07
CA LEU A 421 -8.49 -22.20 21.49
C LEU A 421 -8.67 -23.45 20.63
N GLU A 422 -9.88 -23.72 20.21
CA GLU A 422 -10.18 -24.83 19.29
C GLU A 422 -9.60 -24.56 17.90
N ILE A 423 -9.66 -23.33 17.38
CA ILE A 423 -8.98 -22.92 16.15
C ILE A 423 -7.46 -23.14 16.26
N ILE A 424 -6.85 -22.71 17.37
CA ILE A 424 -5.41 -22.90 17.62
C ILE A 424 -5.05 -24.38 17.55
N ASN A 425 -5.85 -25.25 18.16
CA ASN A 425 -5.61 -26.69 18.21
C ASN A 425 -5.90 -27.36 16.86
N ALA A 426 -7.04 -27.08 16.22
CA ALA A 426 -7.46 -27.68 14.94
C ALA A 426 -6.46 -27.40 13.82
N PHE A 427 -5.83 -26.23 13.83
CA PHE A 427 -4.81 -25.86 12.87
C PHE A 427 -3.37 -26.15 13.34
N ALA A 428 -3.20 -26.75 14.53
CA ALA A 428 -1.89 -27.07 15.12
C ALA A 428 -0.91 -25.88 15.10
N LEU A 429 -1.40 -24.68 15.48
CA LEU A 429 -0.66 -23.43 15.32
C LEU A 429 0.63 -23.42 16.13
N GLU A 430 0.67 -24.01 17.32
CA GLU A 430 1.89 -24.11 18.15
C GLU A 430 3.02 -24.86 17.41
N GLN A 431 2.68 -26.00 16.79
CA GLN A 431 3.65 -26.81 16.04
C GLN A 431 4.15 -26.07 14.79
N LYS A 432 3.25 -25.41 14.10
CA LYS A 432 3.61 -24.62 12.90
C LYS A 432 4.50 -23.43 13.23
N ILE A 433 4.27 -22.76 14.37
CA ILE A 433 5.15 -21.69 14.86
C ILE A 433 6.55 -22.23 15.18
N LEU A 434 6.65 -23.38 15.84
CA LEU A 434 7.96 -23.99 16.17
C LEU A 434 8.78 -24.39 14.93
N ALA A 435 8.12 -24.61 13.80
CA ALA A 435 8.75 -24.92 12.53
C ALA A 435 9.21 -23.67 11.74
N LEU A 436 8.88 -22.44 12.21
CA LEU A 436 9.29 -21.21 11.55
C LEU A 436 10.80 -20.95 11.69
N PRO A 437 11.40 -20.21 10.72
CA PRO A 437 12.78 -19.75 10.85
C PRO A 437 12.98 -18.94 12.14
N GLN A 438 14.16 -19.08 12.78
CA GLN A 438 14.49 -18.43 14.07
C GLN A 438 14.22 -16.93 14.09
N LYS A 439 14.34 -16.25 12.93
CA LYS A 439 14.07 -14.81 12.79
C LYS A 439 12.61 -14.44 13.15
N PHE A 440 11.63 -15.30 12.85
CA PHE A 440 10.21 -15.02 13.03
C PHE A 440 9.61 -15.69 14.26
N LEU A 441 10.23 -16.80 14.73
CA LEU A 441 9.71 -17.65 15.80
C LEU A 441 9.38 -16.89 17.09
N PRO A 442 10.26 -16.03 17.67
CA PRO A 442 9.97 -15.37 18.94
C PRO A 442 8.74 -14.48 18.90
N GLN A 443 8.55 -13.74 17.81
CA GLN A 443 7.41 -12.83 17.65
C GLN A 443 6.09 -13.59 17.55
N GLN A 444 6.04 -14.63 16.71
CA GLN A 444 4.83 -15.44 16.52
C GLN A 444 4.48 -16.22 17.80
N LYS A 445 5.47 -16.76 18.52
CA LYS A 445 5.28 -17.44 19.78
C LYS A 445 4.72 -16.50 20.84
N ASN A 446 5.28 -15.30 20.97
CA ASN A 446 4.77 -14.30 21.91
C ASN A 446 3.37 -13.84 21.53
N GLY A 447 3.08 -13.68 20.21
CA GLY A 447 1.75 -13.38 19.70
C GLY A 447 0.72 -14.42 20.09
N LEU A 448 1.02 -15.70 19.91
CA LEU A 448 0.14 -16.79 20.31
C LEU A 448 -0.10 -16.82 21.83
N SER A 449 0.96 -16.62 22.61
CA SER A 449 0.85 -16.54 24.07
C SER A 449 -0.06 -15.39 24.54
N GLN A 450 -0.02 -14.25 23.85
CA GLN A 450 -0.92 -13.13 24.16
C GLN A 450 -2.37 -13.45 23.76
N ILE A 451 -2.61 -14.11 22.61
CA ILE A 451 -3.95 -14.58 22.25
C ILE A 451 -4.51 -15.50 23.34
N GLN A 452 -3.73 -16.50 23.77
CA GLN A 452 -4.14 -17.44 24.83
C GLN A 452 -4.44 -16.70 26.15
N LYS A 453 -3.64 -15.71 26.51
CA LYS A 453 -3.86 -14.88 27.69
C LYS A 453 -5.16 -14.07 27.57
N ILE A 454 -5.42 -13.46 26.42
CA ILE A 454 -6.66 -12.73 26.17
C ILE A 454 -7.85 -13.68 26.30
N CYS A 455 -7.78 -14.90 25.74
CA CYS A 455 -8.85 -15.90 25.90
C CYS A 455 -9.14 -16.23 27.36
N GLN A 456 -8.10 -16.35 28.20
CA GLN A 456 -8.28 -16.59 29.64
C GLN A 456 -9.01 -15.43 30.34
N GLU A 457 -8.85 -14.19 29.87
CA GLU A 457 -9.51 -13.02 30.45
C GLU A 457 -11.00 -12.94 30.11
N PHE A 458 -11.48 -13.68 29.09
CA PHE A 458 -12.89 -13.82 28.78
C PHE A 458 -13.64 -14.80 29.68
N SER A 459 -12.92 -15.68 30.39
CA SER A 459 -13.55 -16.70 31.23
C SER A 459 -14.50 -16.08 32.25
N GLY A 460 -15.74 -16.55 32.27
CA GLY A 460 -16.80 -16.06 33.15
C GLY A 460 -17.61 -14.89 32.61
N PHE A 461 -17.43 -14.54 31.36
CA PHE A 461 -18.26 -13.58 30.64
C PHE A 461 -19.05 -14.31 29.54
N ASP A 462 -20.35 -14.04 29.46
CA ASP A 462 -21.24 -14.57 28.44
C ASP A 462 -21.50 -13.51 27.35
N PHE A 463 -21.26 -13.88 26.08
CA PHE A 463 -21.37 -12.99 24.92
C PHE A 463 -22.17 -13.65 23.80
N GLU A 464 -22.96 -12.84 23.08
CA GLU A 464 -23.46 -13.23 21.76
C GLU A 464 -22.30 -13.28 20.76
N LYS A 465 -22.37 -14.15 19.73
CA LYS A 465 -21.29 -14.34 18.72
C LYS A 465 -20.70 -13.06 18.15
N ALA A 466 -21.57 -12.15 17.69
CA ALA A 466 -21.13 -10.88 17.08
C ALA A 466 -20.43 -9.99 18.11
N GLU A 467 -20.91 -9.96 19.34
CA GLU A 467 -20.29 -9.19 20.41
C GLU A 467 -18.96 -9.79 20.84
N PHE A 468 -18.88 -11.11 20.97
CA PHE A 468 -17.61 -11.79 21.28
C PHE A 468 -16.56 -11.45 20.23
N PHE A 469 -16.90 -11.56 18.94
CA PHE A 469 -15.99 -11.21 17.85
C PHE A 469 -15.50 -9.76 17.95
N ASP A 470 -16.42 -8.81 18.14
CA ASP A 470 -16.09 -7.38 18.25
C ASP A 470 -15.16 -7.11 19.44
N VAL A 471 -15.47 -7.67 20.61
CA VAL A 471 -14.69 -7.45 21.84
C VAL A 471 -13.34 -8.17 21.79
N PHE A 472 -13.30 -9.35 21.21
CA PHE A 472 -12.04 -10.09 21.03
C PHE A 472 -11.11 -9.37 20.03
N THR A 473 -11.65 -8.92 18.91
CA THR A 473 -10.91 -8.11 17.92
C THR A 473 -10.42 -6.80 18.54
N GLU A 474 -11.23 -6.17 19.39
CA GLU A 474 -10.84 -4.99 20.15
C GLU A 474 -9.68 -5.27 21.11
N ALA A 475 -9.72 -6.39 21.84
CA ALA A 475 -8.65 -6.81 22.74
C ALA A 475 -7.33 -7.02 21.98
N LEU A 476 -7.37 -7.67 20.83
CA LEU A 476 -6.22 -7.88 19.97
C LEU A 476 -5.66 -6.56 19.43
N SER A 477 -6.53 -5.63 19.05
CA SER A 477 -6.14 -4.31 18.52
C SER A 477 -5.48 -3.41 19.58
N ASN A 478 -5.86 -3.56 20.83
CA ASN A 478 -5.30 -2.80 21.94
C ASN A 478 -4.03 -3.46 22.53
N ALA A 479 -3.77 -4.72 22.21
CA ALA A 479 -2.60 -5.44 22.66
C ALA A 479 -1.38 -5.15 21.78
N SER A 480 -0.22 -5.13 22.39
CA SER A 480 1.05 -4.90 21.69
C SER A 480 2.16 -5.74 22.28
N LEU A 481 3.20 -5.98 21.49
CA LEU A 481 4.41 -6.68 21.90
C LEU A 481 5.57 -5.71 21.98
N SER A 482 6.25 -5.72 23.11
CA SER A 482 7.54 -5.06 23.29
C SER A 482 8.66 -6.05 22.99
N SER A 483 9.69 -5.62 22.28
CA SER A 483 10.91 -6.39 22.04
C SER A 483 12.07 -5.70 22.73
N ALA A 484 13.03 -6.49 23.21
CA ALA A 484 14.31 -5.95 23.66
C ALA A 484 15.24 -5.74 22.45
N PRO A 485 16.21 -4.83 22.54
CA PRO A 485 17.22 -4.68 21.49
C PRO A 485 18.02 -5.97 21.32
N ALA A 486 18.27 -6.36 20.07
CA ALA A 486 18.99 -7.59 19.74
C ALA A 486 20.52 -7.47 19.97
N GLN A 487 21.05 -6.25 19.96
CA GLN A 487 22.48 -5.95 20.08
C GLN A 487 22.72 -4.85 21.11
N VAL A 488 23.89 -4.85 21.71
CA VAL A 488 24.27 -3.87 22.74
C VAL A 488 24.66 -2.54 22.11
N ASP A 489 25.38 -2.55 20.98
CA ASP A 489 25.80 -1.35 20.25
C ASP A 489 24.74 -0.96 19.22
N THR A 490 23.74 -0.23 19.64
CA THR A 490 22.52 0.02 18.86
C THR A 490 22.07 1.46 19.02
N VAL A 491 21.79 2.14 17.91
CA VAL A 491 21.16 3.47 17.90
C VAL A 491 19.76 3.36 18.52
N TRP A 492 19.53 4.16 19.56
CA TRP A 492 18.25 4.14 20.29
C TRP A 492 17.27 5.15 19.69
N VAL A 493 16.09 4.65 19.27
CA VAL A 493 15.02 5.49 18.72
C VAL A 493 13.82 5.46 19.66
N ASP A 494 13.33 6.64 20.06
CA ASP A 494 12.21 6.76 21.01
C ASP A 494 11.30 7.95 20.69
N ASP A 495 10.18 8.04 21.40
CA ASP A 495 9.27 9.19 21.35
C ASP A 495 9.88 10.40 22.08
N LEU A 496 9.74 11.61 21.50
CA LEU A 496 10.28 12.83 22.05
C LEU A 496 9.72 13.20 23.43
N ALA A 497 8.50 12.78 23.74
CA ALA A 497 7.89 12.99 25.06
C ALA A 497 8.33 11.95 26.10
N ARG A 498 9.04 10.87 25.70
CA ARG A 498 9.48 9.82 26.61
C ARG A 498 10.92 10.05 27.05
N GLN A 499 11.13 10.12 28.36
CA GLN A 499 12.47 10.31 28.92
C GLN A 499 13.42 9.17 28.52
N ILE A 500 14.62 9.55 28.08
CA ILE A 500 15.69 8.63 27.65
C ILE A 500 16.94 8.73 28.53
N ALA A 501 17.82 7.76 28.38
CA ALA A 501 19.17 7.83 28.92
C ALA A 501 20.00 8.93 28.24
N PRO A 502 21.01 9.50 28.90
CA PRO A 502 21.93 10.46 28.26
C PRO A 502 22.60 9.85 27.04
N ALA A 503 22.79 10.66 25.99
CA ALA A 503 23.46 10.27 24.77
C ALA A 503 24.55 11.29 24.43
N LYS A 504 25.63 10.88 23.73
CA LYS A 504 26.62 11.86 23.22
C LYS A 504 26.06 12.70 22.10
N TYR A 505 25.32 12.07 21.18
CA TYR A 505 24.72 12.71 20.02
C TYR A 505 23.21 12.50 20.04
N LEU A 506 22.46 13.58 20.07
CA LEU A 506 21.00 13.55 20.11
C LEU A 506 20.43 14.11 18.83
N PHE A 507 19.59 13.32 18.15
CA PHE A 507 18.82 13.71 16.97
C PHE A 507 17.34 13.84 17.35
N VAL A 508 16.72 14.95 16.95
CA VAL A 508 15.29 15.25 17.18
C VAL A 508 14.61 15.42 15.83
N LEU A 509 13.70 14.53 15.52
CA LEU A 509 12.95 14.47 14.25
C LEU A 509 11.51 14.95 14.44
N GLY A 510 10.97 15.58 13.40
CA GLY A 510 9.56 16.03 13.40
C GLY A 510 9.31 17.18 14.36
N ALA A 511 10.27 18.09 14.51
CA ALA A 511 10.11 19.28 15.37
C ALA A 511 9.11 20.30 14.77
N ASN A 512 7.93 19.81 14.39
CA ASN A 512 6.85 20.55 13.75
C ASN A 512 5.83 21.09 14.75
N GLN A 513 5.14 22.17 14.38
CA GLN A 513 4.09 22.78 15.18
C GLN A 513 2.94 21.81 15.41
N GLY A 514 2.50 21.69 16.67
CA GLY A 514 1.44 20.76 17.08
C GLY A 514 1.90 19.32 17.33
N LEU A 515 3.11 18.95 16.87
CA LEU A 515 3.74 17.67 17.15
C LEU A 515 4.78 17.76 18.27
N ALA A 516 5.59 18.81 18.28
CA ALA A 516 6.63 19.02 19.28
C ALA A 516 6.52 20.42 19.95
N PRO A 517 5.98 20.54 21.13
CA PRO A 517 5.24 19.54 21.92
C PRO A 517 3.86 19.24 21.33
N SER A 518 3.38 18.01 21.56
CA SER A 518 2.01 17.63 21.18
C SER A 518 0.98 18.37 22.06
N VAL A 519 -0.12 18.78 21.45
CA VAL A 519 -1.23 19.44 22.16
C VAL A 519 -2.40 18.45 22.21
N LYS A 520 -2.82 18.10 23.42
CA LYS A 520 -3.99 17.23 23.67
C LYS A 520 -5.24 18.08 23.82
N ALA A 521 -6.33 17.64 23.20
CA ALA A 521 -7.65 18.19 23.41
C ALA A 521 -8.35 17.48 24.57
N ASP A 522 -9.34 18.13 25.18
CA ASP A 522 -10.22 17.51 26.16
C ASP A 522 -11.28 16.65 25.45
N THR A 523 -11.11 15.36 25.51
CA THR A 523 -11.99 14.35 24.85
C THR A 523 -12.78 13.52 25.87
N MET A 524 -12.79 13.94 27.14
CA MET A 524 -13.50 13.22 28.20
C MET A 524 -15.02 13.33 28.07
N ILE A 525 -15.76 12.36 28.61
CA ILE A 525 -17.25 12.39 28.64
C ILE A 525 -17.74 13.60 29.44
N LEU A 526 -17.03 13.90 30.53
CA LEU A 526 -17.18 15.15 31.27
C LEU A 526 -15.94 16.02 31.02
N PRO A 527 -16.02 17.03 30.17
CA PRO A 527 -14.91 17.99 30.00
C PRO A 527 -14.46 18.59 31.34
N ASP A 528 -13.20 18.94 31.47
CA ASP A 528 -12.59 19.42 32.72
C ASP A 528 -13.37 20.59 33.35
N ALA A 529 -13.84 21.55 32.53
CA ALA A 529 -14.63 22.67 33.00
C ALA A 529 -15.97 22.23 33.61
N ASN A 530 -16.61 21.23 33.01
CA ASN A 530 -17.88 20.68 33.45
C ASN A 530 -17.70 19.87 34.75
N LEU A 531 -16.64 19.10 34.84
CA LEU A 531 -16.37 18.34 36.07
C LEU A 531 -15.97 19.27 37.22
N ALA A 532 -15.14 20.28 36.99
CA ALA A 532 -14.79 21.30 37.98
C ALA A 532 -16.03 22.05 38.51
N ALA A 533 -16.94 22.42 37.59
CA ALA A 533 -18.22 23.04 37.94
C ALA A 533 -19.11 22.12 38.77
N ALA A 534 -19.16 20.83 38.42
CA ALA A 534 -19.92 19.80 39.14
C ALA A 534 -19.34 19.56 40.55
N LEU A 535 -18.03 19.38 40.67
CA LEU A 535 -17.38 19.08 41.95
C LEU A 535 -17.09 20.32 42.78
N LYS A 536 -17.17 21.53 42.24
CA LYS A 536 -16.74 22.80 42.85
C LYS A 536 -15.30 22.77 43.36
N ALA A 537 -14.42 22.06 42.60
CA ALA A 537 -13.03 21.84 42.91
C ALA A 537 -12.21 21.70 41.66
N ASP A 538 -10.93 21.97 41.75
CA ASP A 538 -9.99 21.69 40.64
C ASP A 538 -9.90 20.20 40.36
N VAL A 539 -9.85 19.88 39.06
CA VAL A 539 -9.77 18.50 38.58
C VAL A 539 -8.30 18.09 38.45
N PHE A 540 -7.95 16.98 39.10
CA PHE A 540 -6.62 16.37 38.97
C PHE A 540 -6.39 15.85 37.55
N GLY A 541 -5.18 16.08 37.01
CA GLY A 541 -4.82 15.57 35.68
C GLY A 541 -5.62 16.18 34.52
N ASN A 542 -6.03 17.44 34.66
CA ASN A 542 -6.75 18.18 33.62
C ASN A 542 -5.90 18.34 32.33
N VAL A 543 -6.55 18.66 31.21
CA VAL A 543 -5.86 18.82 29.91
C VAL A 543 -4.79 19.89 29.93
N LEU A 544 -4.98 20.97 30.67
CA LEU A 544 -3.97 22.02 30.79
C LEU A 544 -2.70 21.52 31.45
N SER A 545 -2.83 20.75 32.55
CA SER A 545 -1.71 20.12 33.22
C SER A 545 -1.00 19.10 32.32
N LYS A 546 -1.75 18.24 31.63
CA LYS A 546 -1.20 17.26 30.67
C LYS A 546 -0.41 17.92 29.55
N ASN A 547 -0.90 19.04 29.00
CA ASN A 547 -0.19 19.80 27.95
C ASN A 547 1.06 20.50 28.49
N ARG A 548 1.04 20.98 29.72
CA ARG A 548 2.20 21.55 30.39
C ARG A 548 3.28 20.47 30.64
N SER A 549 2.85 19.31 31.14
CA SER A 549 3.77 18.17 31.36
C SER A 549 4.41 17.71 30.05
N ALA A 550 3.63 17.54 28.99
CA ALA A 550 4.15 17.15 27.68
C ALA A 550 5.16 18.17 27.12
N ARG A 551 4.90 19.48 27.32
CA ARG A 551 5.86 20.53 26.98
C ARG A 551 7.16 20.41 27.78
N PHE A 552 7.05 20.14 29.08
CA PHE A 552 8.19 19.99 29.94
C PHE A 552 9.03 18.75 29.57
N ASP A 553 8.38 17.62 29.27
CA ASP A 553 9.05 16.38 28.85
C ASP A 553 9.88 16.59 27.59
N VAL A 554 9.33 17.27 26.56
CA VAL A 554 10.06 17.61 25.34
C VAL A 554 11.30 18.44 25.67
N PHE A 555 11.18 19.51 26.43
CA PHE A 555 12.33 20.36 26.78
C PHE A 555 13.35 19.64 27.66
N SER A 556 12.89 18.82 28.59
CA SER A 556 13.76 18.01 29.45
C SER A 556 14.60 17.03 28.60
N ASN A 557 13.97 16.40 27.59
CA ASN A 557 14.69 15.51 26.69
C ASN A 557 15.71 16.21 25.78
N LEU A 558 15.46 17.45 25.39
CA LEU A 558 16.46 18.24 24.65
C LEU A 558 17.76 18.45 25.41
N LEU A 559 17.78 18.21 26.74
CA LEU A 559 18.98 18.31 27.59
C LEU A 559 19.76 16.98 27.69
N ASN A 560 19.27 15.87 27.14
CA ASN A 560 19.89 14.54 27.23
C ASN A 560 21.01 14.34 26.18
N PHE A 561 21.84 15.34 25.92
CA PHE A 561 23.03 15.24 25.07
C PHE A 561 24.28 15.71 25.79
N GLU A 562 25.42 15.17 25.36
CA GLU A 562 26.71 15.58 25.89
C GLU A 562 27.52 16.44 24.89
N ASN A 563 27.56 16.02 23.62
CA ASN A 563 28.36 16.66 22.57
C ASN A 563 27.51 17.53 21.64
N ASN A 564 26.63 16.91 20.83
CA ASN A 564 25.89 17.62 19.80
C ASN A 564 24.39 17.32 19.85
N LEU A 565 23.61 18.36 19.52
CA LEU A 565 22.16 18.32 19.36
C LEU A 565 21.79 18.66 17.91
N TYR A 566 21.10 17.75 17.24
CA TYR A 566 20.60 17.91 15.89
C TYR A 566 19.08 17.96 15.91
N ILE A 567 18.50 19.04 15.40
CA ILE A 567 17.03 19.23 15.37
C ILE A 567 16.60 19.34 13.93
N SER A 568 15.58 18.58 13.54
CA SER A 568 15.03 18.64 12.19
C SER A 568 13.51 18.69 12.17
N TYR A 569 12.98 19.21 11.06
CA TYR A 569 11.55 19.26 10.79
C TYR A 569 11.29 19.12 9.29
N ALA A 570 10.13 18.54 8.94
CA ALA A 570 9.69 18.42 7.57
C ALA A 570 8.76 19.56 7.16
N LEU A 571 8.80 19.97 5.88
CA LEU A 571 7.88 20.97 5.31
C LEU A 571 6.53 20.38 4.89
N VAL A 572 6.50 19.07 4.61
CA VAL A 572 5.32 18.37 4.13
C VAL A 572 5.19 17.02 4.85
N ASP A 573 3.98 16.64 5.23
CA ASP A 573 3.68 15.33 5.79
C ASP A 573 3.48 14.25 4.72
N PHE A 574 3.16 13.01 5.14
CA PHE A 574 2.90 11.88 4.25
C PHE A 574 1.67 12.08 3.34
N GLY A 575 0.73 12.94 3.73
CA GLY A 575 -0.48 13.27 2.97
C GLY A 575 -0.31 14.45 2.03
N GLY A 576 0.89 15.04 1.97
CA GLY A 576 1.17 16.24 1.18
C GLY A 576 0.72 17.55 1.84
N GLN A 577 0.33 17.54 3.12
CA GLN A 577 -0.05 18.74 3.84
C GLN A 577 1.19 19.51 4.31
N LYS A 578 1.12 20.84 4.18
CA LYS A 578 2.20 21.73 4.62
C LYS A 578 2.35 21.72 6.14
N LEU A 579 3.55 21.53 6.60
CA LEU A 579 3.95 21.61 8.01
C LEU A 579 4.73 22.88 8.30
N LEU A 580 4.64 23.36 9.54
CA LEU A 580 5.40 24.50 10.01
C LEU A 580 6.36 24.05 11.13
N PRO A 581 7.55 24.67 11.28
CA PRO A 581 8.42 24.41 12.41
C PRO A 581 7.77 24.80 13.73
N SER A 582 8.08 24.08 14.79
CA SER A 582 7.59 24.40 16.13
C SER A 582 8.15 25.73 16.65
N GLY A 583 7.46 26.31 17.63
CA GLY A 583 7.85 27.60 18.20
C GLY A 583 9.27 27.59 18.79
N PHE A 584 9.70 26.50 19.43
CA PHE A 584 11.02 26.42 20.02
C PHE A 584 12.13 26.36 18.97
N VAL A 585 11.90 25.71 17.82
CA VAL A 585 12.88 25.70 16.70
C VAL A 585 13.15 27.12 16.22
N LYS A 586 12.07 27.92 16.04
CA LYS A 586 12.20 29.32 15.65
C LYS A 586 12.99 30.14 16.70
N THR A 587 12.68 29.94 17.98
CA THR A 587 13.38 30.60 19.08
C THR A 587 14.85 30.22 19.08
N PHE A 588 15.19 28.96 18.93
CA PHE A 588 16.57 28.48 18.89
C PHE A 588 17.34 29.06 17.68
N ALA A 589 16.74 29.05 16.50
CA ALA A 589 17.36 29.61 15.29
C ALA A 589 17.63 31.10 15.42
N GLN A 590 16.67 31.86 15.96
CA GLN A 590 16.81 33.32 16.19
C GLN A 590 17.88 33.63 17.23
N SER A 591 17.89 32.94 18.36
CA SER A 591 18.86 33.15 19.45
C SER A 591 20.29 32.76 19.05
N ALA A 592 20.41 31.75 18.17
CA ALA A 592 21.70 31.29 17.69
C ALA A 592 22.30 32.17 16.59
N ASN A 593 21.52 33.04 15.95
CA ASN A 593 21.87 33.73 14.70
C ASN A 593 22.43 32.73 13.64
N LYS A 594 21.87 31.50 13.63
CA LYS A 594 22.29 30.42 12.73
C LYS A 594 21.31 30.26 11.59
N ASP A 595 21.85 30.01 10.41
CA ASP A 595 21.06 29.63 9.26
C ASP A 595 20.46 28.22 9.48
N ILE A 596 19.19 28.05 9.12
CA ILE A 596 18.57 26.76 9.03
C ILE A 596 19.11 26.09 7.77
N VAL A 597 19.72 24.92 7.93
CA VAL A 597 20.27 24.18 6.80
C VAL A 597 19.13 23.45 6.09
N THR A 598 18.81 23.90 4.87
CA THR A 598 17.82 23.22 4.04
C THR A 598 18.41 21.93 3.48
N ILE A 599 17.79 20.81 3.78
CA ILE A 599 18.14 19.51 3.18
C ILE A 599 17.51 19.46 1.79
N LEU A 600 18.28 19.88 0.81
CA LEU A 600 17.93 19.64 -0.59
C LEU A 600 18.13 18.14 -0.87
N SER A 601 17.18 17.52 -1.55
CA SER A 601 17.26 16.13 -2.04
C SER A 601 18.40 15.89 -3.03
N LYS A 602 19.20 16.92 -3.33
CA LYS A 602 20.35 16.92 -4.29
C LYS A 602 21.67 17.13 -3.55
N ASN A 603 22.26 16.08 -3.05
CA ASN A 603 23.59 15.59 -3.41
C ASN A 603 24.82 16.46 -3.32
N ASN A 604 25.45 16.48 -2.14
CA ASN A 604 26.92 16.43 -2.06
C ASN A 604 27.37 15.34 -1.06
N ALA A 605 26.58 14.25 -0.95
CA ALA A 605 26.93 13.15 -0.07
C ALA A 605 28.20 12.48 -0.58
N LYS A 606 29.19 12.30 0.30
CA LYS A 606 30.38 11.52 0.02
C LYS A 606 29.98 10.06 -0.24
N LEU A 607 30.58 9.42 -1.20
CA LEU A 607 30.26 8.05 -1.59
C LEU A 607 30.23 7.06 -0.40
N ALA A 608 31.15 7.27 0.56
CA ALA A 608 31.25 6.44 1.78
C ALA A 608 30.02 6.52 2.69
N THR A 609 29.26 7.61 2.65
CA THR A 609 28.10 7.83 3.51
C THR A 609 26.76 7.58 2.80
N MET A 610 26.79 7.24 1.52
CA MET A 610 25.59 6.87 0.77
C MET A 610 25.11 5.45 1.14
N SER A 611 23.78 5.24 1.12
CA SER A 611 23.20 3.89 1.18
C SER A 611 23.53 3.11 -0.11
N PRO A 612 23.46 1.76 -0.12
CA PRO A 612 23.64 0.97 -1.33
C PRO A 612 22.71 1.39 -2.48
N LEU A 613 21.45 1.72 -2.18
CA LEU A 613 20.49 2.18 -3.17
C LEU A 613 20.85 3.58 -3.72
N GLU A 614 21.27 4.51 -2.86
CA GLU A 614 21.75 5.82 -3.31
C GLU A 614 22.99 5.70 -4.20
N LYS A 615 23.91 4.81 -3.83
CA LYS A 615 25.09 4.51 -4.64
C LYS A 615 24.67 3.96 -6.01
N ALA A 616 23.70 3.03 -6.06
CA ALA A 616 23.17 2.49 -7.30
C ALA A 616 22.52 3.55 -8.19
N HIS A 617 21.70 4.43 -7.59
CA HIS A 617 21.10 5.57 -8.31
C HIS A 617 22.15 6.58 -8.78
N PHE A 618 23.14 6.88 -7.96
CA PHE A 618 24.26 7.73 -8.34
C PHE A 618 24.99 7.14 -9.54
N PHE A 619 25.29 5.83 -9.50
CA PHE A 619 25.92 5.10 -10.58
C PHE A 619 25.09 5.13 -11.87
N ALA A 620 23.78 4.82 -11.78
CA ALA A 620 22.88 4.80 -12.94
C ALA A 620 22.84 6.13 -13.70
N ARG A 621 23.02 7.26 -13.01
CA ARG A 621 23.08 8.61 -13.63
C ARG A 621 24.36 8.82 -14.45
N PHE A 622 25.46 8.14 -14.13
CA PHE A 622 26.75 8.30 -14.81
C PHE A 622 26.97 7.29 -15.94
N VAL A 623 26.18 6.21 -15.99
CA VAL A 623 26.29 5.19 -17.06
C VAL A 623 26.01 5.77 -18.45
N GLY A 624 25.28 6.88 -18.56
CA GLY A 624 25.03 7.57 -19.82
C GLY A 624 26.25 8.28 -20.44
N THR A 625 27.36 8.45 -19.69
CA THR A 625 28.59 9.09 -20.17
C THR A 625 29.78 8.12 -19.99
N ARG A 626 30.26 7.52 -21.07
CA ARG A 626 31.20 6.39 -21.10
C ARG A 626 32.48 6.59 -20.27
N GLU A 627 33.08 7.77 -20.26
CA GLU A 627 34.33 8.05 -19.51
C GLU A 627 34.13 8.12 -17.98
N ASN A 628 33.04 8.70 -17.52
CA ASN A 628 32.77 8.83 -16.08
C ASN A 628 32.23 7.52 -15.48
N ALA A 629 31.57 6.69 -16.28
CA ALA A 629 31.04 5.41 -15.85
C ALA A 629 32.18 4.42 -15.49
N GLN A 630 33.24 4.34 -16.28
CA GLN A 630 34.36 3.46 -16.04
C GLN A 630 35.12 3.82 -14.75
N GLN A 631 35.40 5.10 -14.52
CA GLN A 631 36.07 5.55 -13.29
C GLN A 631 35.18 5.30 -12.05
N THR A 632 33.87 5.44 -12.17
CA THR A 632 32.92 5.19 -11.09
C THR A 632 32.81 3.70 -10.82
N TYR A 633 32.77 2.87 -11.84
CA TYR A 633 32.81 1.41 -11.74
C TYR A 633 34.06 0.89 -11.00
N LEU A 634 35.25 1.41 -11.34
CA LEU A 634 36.50 1.06 -10.67
C LEU A 634 36.50 1.44 -9.18
N LYS A 635 35.83 2.54 -8.81
CA LYS A 635 35.64 2.92 -7.39
C LYS A 635 34.69 1.99 -6.67
N PHE A 636 33.64 1.48 -7.33
CA PHE A 636 32.71 0.52 -6.76
C PHE A 636 33.33 -0.87 -6.55
N LEU A 637 34.26 -1.28 -7.42
CA LEU A 637 35.01 -2.51 -7.22
C LEU A 637 35.84 -2.53 -5.92
N GLN A 638 36.13 -1.33 -5.37
CA GLN A 638 36.90 -1.17 -4.12
C GLN A 638 36.00 -1.12 -2.87
N ASP A 639 34.67 -1.10 -3.01
CA ASP A 639 33.69 -1.01 -1.92
C ASP A 639 32.95 -2.36 -1.78
N PRO A 640 33.37 -3.28 -0.91
CA PRO A 640 32.75 -4.59 -0.75
C PRO A 640 31.35 -4.43 -0.17
N ASN A 641 30.34 -4.48 -1.03
CA ASN A 641 28.94 -4.37 -0.66
C ASN A 641 28.13 -5.50 -1.31
N PRO A 642 27.47 -6.39 -0.54
CA PRO A 642 26.74 -7.53 -1.08
C PRO A 642 25.66 -7.16 -2.11
N PHE A 643 25.12 -5.93 -2.05
CA PHE A 643 24.16 -5.44 -3.04
C PHE A 643 24.81 -5.22 -4.41
N PHE A 644 26.09 -4.82 -4.44
CA PHE A 644 26.83 -4.66 -5.71
C PHE A 644 27.34 -5.98 -6.26
N ASP A 645 27.63 -6.97 -5.43
CA ASP A 645 28.04 -8.31 -5.89
C ASP A 645 26.98 -8.92 -6.82
N PHE A 646 25.70 -8.62 -6.62
CA PHE A 646 24.61 -9.02 -7.51
C PHE A 646 24.59 -8.25 -8.85
N LEU A 647 24.91 -6.96 -8.84
CA LEU A 647 24.90 -6.10 -10.03
C LEU A 647 26.21 -6.13 -10.80
N MET A 648 27.33 -6.44 -10.14
CA MET A 648 28.67 -6.37 -10.72
C MET A 648 28.87 -7.23 -11.96
N PRO A 649 28.37 -8.48 -12.07
CA PRO A 649 28.52 -9.26 -13.30
C PRO A 649 27.86 -8.60 -14.51
N SER A 650 26.66 -8.00 -14.32
CA SER A 650 25.93 -7.30 -15.38
C SER A 650 26.62 -5.99 -15.78
N LEU A 651 27.20 -5.28 -14.81
CA LEU A 651 27.96 -4.05 -15.07
C LEU A 651 29.30 -4.34 -15.74
N ALA A 652 29.99 -5.42 -15.34
CA ALA A 652 31.24 -5.86 -15.99
C ALA A 652 31.01 -6.12 -17.49
N GLN A 653 29.92 -6.82 -17.84
CA GLN A 653 29.57 -7.07 -19.25
C GLN A 653 29.30 -5.79 -20.06
N MET A 654 28.82 -4.70 -19.41
CA MET A 654 28.59 -3.41 -20.08
C MET A 654 29.91 -2.66 -20.38
N PHE A 655 31.00 -2.96 -19.64
CA PHE A 655 32.28 -2.27 -19.73
C PHE A 655 33.40 -3.12 -20.32
N GLU A 656 33.20 -4.44 -20.45
CA GLU A 656 34.09 -5.25 -21.29
C GLU A 656 34.01 -4.69 -22.71
N GLU A 657 35.18 -4.26 -23.22
CA GLU A 657 35.29 -3.92 -24.63
C GLU A 657 34.73 -5.11 -25.41
N LYS A 658 33.78 -4.85 -26.30
CA LYS A 658 33.41 -5.81 -27.30
C LYS A 658 34.70 -6.20 -27.98
N VAL A 659 35.29 -7.33 -27.64
CA VAL A 659 36.15 -8.05 -28.57
C VAL A 659 35.21 -8.25 -29.75
N GLU A 660 35.49 -7.54 -30.84
CA GLU A 660 34.89 -7.83 -32.14
C GLU A 660 35.33 -9.27 -32.48
N ASN A 661 34.64 -10.21 -31.89
CA ASN A 661 34.63 -11.56 -32.37
C ASN A 661 33.80 -11.48 -33.65
N GLU A 662 34.49 -11.39 -34.76
CA GLU A 662 34.03 -11.66 -36.12
C GLU A 662 33.54 -13.11 -36.33
N ASN A 663 33.14 -13.81 -35.29
CA ASN A 663 32.34 -15.00 -35.41
C ASN A 663 30.91 -14.53 -35.64
N GLU A 664 30.62 -14.23 -36.93
CA GLU A 664 29.25 -14.17 -37.40
C GLU A 664 28.54 -15.45 -36.91
N CYS A 665 27.71 -15.30 -35.93
CA CYS A 665 26.82 -16.35 -35.48
C CYS A 665 25.79 -16.50 -36.60
N ALA A 666 26.04 -17.44 -37.52
CA ALA A 666 25.08 -17.69 -38.61
C ALA A 666 23.74 -18.11 -37.99
N ILE A 667 22.83 -17.19 -37.96
CA ILE A 667 21.46 -17.45 -37.48
C ILE A 667 20.78 -18.25 -38.57
N ASP A 668 20.36 -19.47 -38.24
CA ASP A 668 19.46 -20.25 -39.11
C ASP A 668 18.05 -19.58 -39.03
N ALA A 669 17.85 -18.60 -39.89
CA ALA A 669 16.63 -17.77 -39.91
C ALA A 669 15.38 -18.63 -40.19
N GLU A 670 15.49 -19.70 -40.97
CA GLU A 670 14.40 -20.60 -41.26
C GLU A 670 13.93 -21.31 -39.99
N LYS A 671 14.82 -21.93 -39.24
CA LYS A 671 14.48 -22.58 -37.97
C LYS A 671 14.00 -21.62 -36.92
N LEU A 672 14.52 -20.40 -36.89
CA LEU A 672 14.18 -19.41 -35.90
C LEU A 672 12.77 -18.81 -36.12
N PHE A 673 12.46 -18.43 -37.38
CA PHE A 673 11.23 -17.70 -37.67
C PHE A 673 10.14 -18.58 -38.29
N PHE A 674 10.49 -19.68 -38.96
CA PHE A 674 9.57 -20.57 -39.68
C PHE A 674 9.81 -22.04 -39.34
N PRO A 675 9.89 -22.45 -38.07
CA PRO A 675 10.30 -23.80 -37.65
C PRO A 675 9.44 -24.92 -38.27
N ASP A 676 8.16 -24.62 -38.58
CA ASP A 676 7.23 -25.57 -39.18
C ASP A 676 6.93 -25.24 -40.66
N GLY A 677 7.75 -24.41 -41.32
CA GLY A 677 7.50 -23.92 -42.67
C GLY A 677 6.22 -23.06 -42.78
N LYS A 678 5.75 -22.50 -41.66
CA LYS A 678 4.52 -21.71 -41.60
C LYS A 678 4.84 -20.24 -41.36
N SER A 679 4.10 -19.36 -42.03
CA SER A 679 4.17 -17.90 -41.82
C SER A 679 2.80 -17.31 -41.56
N LYS A 680 2.72 -16.40 -40.57
CA LYS A 680 1.54 -15.57 -40.32
C LYS A 680 1.71 -14.23 -41.03
N ILE A 681 0.63 -13.71 -41.62
CA ILE A 681 0.69 -12.41 -42.31
C ILE A 681 1.06 -11.28 -41.35
N SER A 682 0.55 -11.30 -40.11
CA SER A 682 0.90 -10.33 -39.08
C SER A 682 2.40 -10.32 -38.72
N GLN A 683 3.11 -11.45 -38.88
CA GLN A 683 4.55 -11.54 -38.72
C GLN A 683 5.26 -10.69 -39.80
N ILE A 684 4.80 -10.81 -41.05
CA ILE A 684 5.38 -10.08 -42.19
C ILE A 684 5.06 -8.57 -42.10
N GLU A 685 3.84 -8.21 -41.72
CA GLU A 685 3.49 -6.81 -41.44
C GLU A 685 4.37 -6.20 -40.33
N SER A 686 4.64 -6.98 -39.27
CA SER A 686 5.57 -6.59 -38.19
C SER A 686 6.99 -6.37 -38.69
N TYR A 687 7.45 -7.18 -39.65
CA TYR A 687 8.75 -7.04 -40.29
C TYR A 687 8.83 -5.72 -41.11
N TYR A 688 7.82 -5.45 -41.93
CA TYR A 688 7.75 -4.21 -42.66
C TYR A 688 7.58 -2.98 -41.78
N ALA A 689 6.99 -3.10 -40.59
CA ALA A 689 6.93 -2.00 -39.63
C ALA A 689 8.33 -1.70 -39.06
N CYS A 690 9.06 -2.71 -38.61
CA CYS A 690 10.46 -2.61 -38.18
C CYS A 690 11.10 -4.03 -38.11
N PRO A 691 12.15 -4.31 -38.92
CA PRO A 691 12.84 -5.59 -38.90
C PRO A 691 13.38 -5.98 -37.51
N PHE A 692 13.91 -5.03 -36.75
CA PHE A 692 14.38 -5.26 -35.39
C PHE A 692 13.21 -5.61 -34.43
N LYS A 693 12.08 -4.92 -34.51
CA LYS A 693 10.88 -5.27 -33.74
C LYS A 693 10.41 -6.70 -34.04
N HIS A 694 10.43 -7.08 -35.30
CA HIS A 694 10.11 -8.45 -35.73
C HIS A 694 11.08 -9.46 -35.13
N PHE A 695 12.39 -9.18 -35.12
CA PHE A 695 13.40 -10.06 -34.50
C PHE A 695 13.14 -10.27 -33.02
N MET A 696 12.83 -9.19 -32.27
CA MET A 696 12.51 -9.28 -30.84
C MET A 696 11.24 -10.09 -30.57
N ALA A 697 10.19 -9.86 -31.37
CA ALA A 697 8.89 -10.50 -31.15
C ALA A 697 8.84 -11.96 -31.60
N TYR A 698 9.40 -12.27 -32.74
CA TYR A 698 9.26 -13.60 -33.38
C TYR A 698 10.53 -14.44 -33.33
N GLY A 699 11.71 -13.83 -33.32
CA GLY A 699 13.00 -14.50 -33.16
C GLY A 699 13.25 -14.81 -31.70
N LEU A 700 13.42 -13.80 -30.87
CA LEU A 700 13.65 -13.97 -29.43
C LEU A 700 12.38 -14.28 -28.63
N LYS A 701 11.21 -14.13 -29.23
CA LYS A 701 9.88 -14.43 -28.63
C LYS A 701 9.64 -13.68 -27.32
N LEU A 702 10.19 -12.46 -27.20
CA LEU A 702 10.00 -11.62 -26.05
C LEU A 702 8.54 -11.16 -25.96
N LYS A 703 7.94 -11.31 -24.79
CA LYS A 703 6.55 -10.95 -24.53
C LYS A 703 6.47 -10.00 -23.34
N GLU A 704 5.58 -9.03 -23.42
CA GLU A 704 5.23 -8.23 -22.25
C GLU A 704 4.56 -9.11 -21.19
N PRO A 705 4.81 -8.82 -19.90
CA PRO A 705 4.07 -9.49 -18.83
C PRO A 705 2.56 -9.28 -18.99
N THR A 706 1.80 -10.34 -18.85
CA THR A 706 0.33 -10.25 -18.90
C THR A 706 -0.19 -9.48 -17.69
N ILE A 707 -0.89 -8.38 -17.93
CA ILE A 707 -1.51 -7.58 -16.87
C ILE A 707 -2.91 -8.12 -16.62
N ALA A 708 -3.25 -8.36 -15.34
CA ALA A 708 -4.58 -8.80 -14.93
C ALA A 708 -5.65 -7.68 -14.96
N ALA A 709 -5.52 -6.76 -15.90
CA ALA A 709 -6.49 -5.70 -16.19
C ALA A 709 -7.17 -5.96 -17.54
N LEU A 710 -8.44 -5.58 -17.67
CA LEU A 710 -9.17 -5.65 -18.93
C LEU A 710 -8.52 -4.69 -19.94
N GLN A 711 -8.07 -5.23 -21.07
CA GLN A 711 -7.43 -4.48 -22.13
C GLN A 711 -8.32 -4.37 -23.37
N THR A 712 -8.00 -3.43 -24.26
CA THR A 712 -8.78 -3.21 -25.50
C THR A 712 -8.87 -4.45 -26.37
N PHE A 713 -7.82 -5.27 -26.44
CA PHE A 713 -7.84 -6.51 -27.21
C PHE A 713 -8.74 -7.58 -26.60
N ASP A 714 -8.88 -7.64 -25.25
CA ASP A 714 -9.82 -8.56 -24.58
C ASP A 714 -11.26 -8.21 -24.98
N ILE A 715 -11.56 -6.91 -25.07
CA ILE A 715 -12.86 -6.39 -25.51
C ILE A 715 -13.10 -6.73 -26.99
N GLY A 716 -12.09 -6.52 -27.81
CA GLY A 716 -12.18 -6.87 -29.25
C GLY A 716 -12.48 -8.35 -29.44
N ASN A 717 -11.73 -9.22 -28.79
CA ASN A 717 -11.92 -10.67 -28.87
C ASN A 717 -13.32 -11.12 -28.41
N LEU A 718 -13.85 -10.49 -27.35
CA LEU A 718 -15.21 -10.74 -26.88
C LEU A 718 -16.24 -10.40 -27.94
N LEU A 719 -16.15 -9.18 -28.53
CA LEU A 719 -17.11 -8.74 -29.53
C LEU A 719 -17.00 -9.54 -30.84
N HIS A 720 -15.79 -9.95 -31.27
CA HIS A 720 -15.58 -10.90 -32.37
C HIS A 720 -16.33 -12.21 -32.09
N LYS A 721 -16.17 -12.76 -30.89
CA LYS A 721 -16.84 -14.00 -30.48
C LYS A 721 -18.35 -13.87 -30.47
N ILE A 722 -18.87 -12.75 -29.98
CA ILE A 722 -20.32 -12.44 -30.01
C ILE A 722 -20.82 -12.35 -31.45
N ALA A 723 -20.13 -11.63 -32.33
CA ALA A 723 -20.51 -11.49 -33.74
C ALA A 723 -20.48 -12.83 -34.47
N GLU A 724 -19.43 -13.64 -34.21
CA GLU A 724 -19.33 -15.02 -34.75
C GLU A 724 -20.55 -15.87 -34.34
N ILE A 725 -20.85 -15.93 -33.02
CA ILE A 725 -21.97 -16.77 -32.52
C ILE A 725 -23.30 -16.25 -33.06
N PHE A 726 -23.49 -14.93 -33.13
CA PHE A 726 -24.72 -14.31 -33.60
C PHE A 726 -24.99 -14.58 -35.08
N LEU A 727 -23.95 -14.56 -35.91
CA LEU A 727 -24.04 -14.74 -37.35
C LEU A 727 -23.97 -16.23 -37.79
N ARG A 728 -23.68 -17.17 -36.88
CA ARG A 728 -23.61 -18.60 -37.24
C ARG A 728 -24.92 -19.08 -37.87
N PRO A 729 -24.88 -19.63 -39.10
CA PRO A 729 -26.10 -20.10 -39.80
C PRO A 729 -26.88 -21.11 -38.99
N GLN A 730 -26.21 -21.98 -38.21
CA GLN A 730 -26.83 -23.02 -37.38
C GLN A 730 -27.71 -22.46 -36.27
N ASN A 731 -27.40 -21.24 -35.77
CA ASN A 731 -28.14 -20.61 -34.69
C ASN A 731 -29.44 -19.95 -35.16
N ASN A 732 -29.54 -19.63 -36.44
CA ASN A 732 -30.71 -18.98 -37.08
C ASN A 732 -31.13 -17.65 -36.38
N PHE A 733 -30.23 -16.98 -35.64
CA PHE A 733 -30.56 -15.77 -34.88
C PHE A 733 -31.03 -14.62 -35.79
N CYS A 734 -30.42 -14.46 -36.97
CA CYS A 734 -30.83 -13.45 -37.93
C CYS A 734 -32.20 -13.74 -38.60
N LEU A 735 -32.77 -14.92 -38.42
CA LEU A 735 -34.09 -15.30 -38.95
C LEU A 735 -35.20 -15.17 -37.89
N ARG A 736 -34.87 -14.80 -36.63
CA ARG A 736 -35.83 -14.59 -35.55
C ARG A 736 -36.39 -13.18 -35.55
N ASP A 737 -37.33 -12.89 -34.66
CA ASP A 737 -37.85 -11.55 -34.48
C ASP A 737 -36.77 -10.61 -33.91
N LYS A 738 -36.69 -9.38 -34.40
CA LYS A 738 -35.79 -8.35 -33.91
C LYS A 738 -35.97 -8.10 -32.40
N ALA A 739 -37.17 -8.25 -31.87
CA ALA A 739 -37.47 -8.09 -30.47
C ALA A 739 -36.79 -9.13 -29.56
N GLU A 740 -36.33 -10.27 -30.10
CA GLU A 740 -35.63 -11.31 -29.36
C GLU A 740 -34.15 -11.05 -29.19
N ILE A 741 -33.56 -10.07 -29.90
CA ILE A 741 -32.12 -9.79 -29.90
C ILE A 741 -31.59 -9.59 -28.48
N PRO A 742 -32.24 -8.84 -27.57
CA PRO A 742 -31.72 -8.67 -26.21
C PRO A 742 -31.57 -10.01 -25.47
N GLN A 743 -32.54 -10.90 -25.60
CA GLN A 743 -32.51 -12.22 -24.98
C GLN A 743 -31.43 -13.12 -25.59
N ILE A 744 -31.26 -13.06 -26.92
CA ILE A 744 -30.23 -13.80 -27.65
C ILE A 744 -28.84 -13.36 -27.17
N VAL A 745 -28.61 -12.04 -27.03
CA VAL A 745 -27.33 -11.49 -26.56
C VAL A 745 -27.01 -11.94 -25.15
N GLU A 746 -27.99 -11.93 -24.22
CA GLU A 746 -27.76 -12.46 -22.85
C GLU A 746 -27.41 -13.95 -22.88
N GLY A 747 -28.08 -14.75 -23.67
CA GLY A 747 -27.74 -16.17 -23.85
C GLY A 747 -26.31 -16.38 -24.37
N ILE A 748 -25.86 -15.54 -25.31
CA ILE A 748 -24.47 -15.57 -25.82
C ILE A 748 -23.48 -15.24 -24.71
N PHE A 749 -23.77 -14.24 -23.87
CA PHE A 749 -22.91 -13.91 -22.72
C PHE A 749 -22.81 -15.07 -21.72
N ASP A 750 -23.91 -15.78 -21.45
CA ASP A 750 -23.91 -16.92 -20.54
C ASP A 750 -23.10 -18.11 -21.10
N ASP A 751 -23.11 -18.32 -22.40
CA ASP A 751 -22.28 -19.31 -23.06
C ASP A 751 -20.80 -18.95 -23.02
N ILE A 752 -20.45 -17.70 -23.34
CA ILE A 752 -19.06 -17.21 -23.34
C ILE A 752 -18.48 -17.20 -21.92
N LYS A 753 -19.30 -16.95 -20.89
CA LYS A 753 -18.85 -16.97 -19.48
C LYS A 753 -18.23 -18.30 -19.06
N ARG A 754 -18.60 -19.40 -19.73
CA ARG A 754 -18.06 -20.75 -19.48
C ARG A 754 -16.74 -21.01 -20.20
N ASP A 755 -16.33 -20.15 -21.11
CA ASP A 755 -15.07 -20.27 -21.85
C ASP A 755 -13.92 -19.61 -21.07
N ALA A 756 -12.92 -20.41 -20.69
CA ALA A 756 -11.74 -19.96 -19.94
C ALA A 756 -10.97 -18.82 -20.62
N ASN A 757 -11.01 -18.73 -21.96
CA ASN A 757 -10.35 -17.68 -22.71
C ASN A 757 -10.91 -16.28 -22.42
N PHE A 758 -12.18 -16.20 -21.98
CA PHE A 758 -12.84 -14.95 -21.64
C PHE A 758 -12.99 -14.72 -20.15
N ALA A 759 -12.47 -15.60 -19.30
CA ALA A 759 -12.59 -15.51 -17.84
C ALA A 759 -12.18 -14.13 -17.29
N LYS A 760 -11.14 -13.53 -17.87
CA LYS A 760 -10.64 -12.18 -17.49
C LYS A 760 -11.72 -11.09 -17.62
N VAL A 761 -12.61 -11.19 -18.62
CA VAL A 761 -13.71 -10.22 -18.84
C VAL A 761 -14.73 -10.29 -17.71
N PHE A 762 -15.00 -11.50 -17.22
CA PHE A 762 -16.03 -11.77 -16.21
C PHE A 762 -15.54 -11.62 -14.76
N LEU A 763 -14.31 -11.13 -14.53
CA LEU A 763 -13.83 -10.85 -13.19
C LEU A 763 -14.76 -9.91 -12.43
N ALA A 764 -14.98 -10.17 -11.14
CA ALA A 764 -15.87 -9.36 -10.29
C ALA A 764 -15.54 -7.86 -10.31
N LYS A 765 -14.24 -7.51 -10.40
CA LYS A 765 -13.78 -6.12 -10.54
C LYS A 765 -14.21 -5.44 -11.84
N ASN A 766 -14.57 -6.20 -12.87
CA ASN A 766 -14.97 -5.69 -14.19
C ASN A 766 -16.49 -5.56 -14.36
N LYS A 767 -17.27 -5.72 -13.29
CA LYS A 767 -18.76 -5.72 -13.33
C LYS A 767 -19.34 -4.50 -14.05
N PHE A 768 -18.80 -3.31 -13.83
CA PHE A 768 -19.25 -2.09 -14.50
C PHE A 768 -18.91 -2.10 -16.01
N SER A 769 -17.68 -2.48 -16.36
CA SER A 769 -17.26 -2.60 -17.75
C SER A 769 -18.09 -3.64 -18.50
N LEU A 770 -18.45 -4.74 -17.84
CA LEU A 770 -19.30 -5.80 -18.40
C LEU A 770 -20.71 -5.28 -18.74
N GLN A 771 -21.28 -4.37 -17.94
CA GLN A 771 -22.58 -3.75 -18.27
C GLN A 771 -22.50 -2.89 -19.54
N ILE A 772 -21.41 -2.13 -19.70
CA ILE A 772 -21.17 -1.34 -20.92
C ILE A 772 -20.99 -2.27 -22.12
N LEU A 773 -20.23 -3.35 -21.98
CA LEU A 773 -20.00 -4.32 -23.05
C LEU A 773 -21.29 -5.04 -23.48
N ARG A 774 -22.21 -5.32 -22.57
CA ARG A 774 -23.53 -5.87 -22.91
C ARG A 774 -24.34 -4.90 -23.77
N ALA A 775 -24.35 -3.60 -23.42
CA ALA A 775 -25.04 -2.61 -24.20
C ALA A 775 -24.41 -2.43 -25.60
N GLU A 776 -23.06 -2.51 -25.68
CA GLU A 776 -22.35 -2.46 -26.96
C GLU A 776 -22.63 -3.69 -27.83
N ALA A 777 -22.61 -4.87 -27.25
CA ALA A 777 -22.96 -6.12 -27.93
C ALA A 777 -24.40 -6.10 -28.47
N LEU A 778 -25.33 -5.53 -27.71
CA LEU A 778 -26.72 -5.36 -28.16
C LEU A 778 -26.78 -4.45 -29.39
N ARG A 779 -26.08 -3.32 -29.39
CA ARG A 779 -26.01 -2.41 -30.55
C ARG A 779 -25.40 -3.10 -31.77
N LEU A 780 -24.28 -3.81 -31.56
CA LEU A 780 -23.59 -4.58 -32.60
C LEU A 780 -24.53 -5.63 -33.22
N CYS A 781 -25.15 -6.47 -32.41
CA CYS A 781 -26.05 -7.53 -32.90
C CYS A 781 -27.27 -6.95 -33.61
N THR A 782 -27.80 -5.82 -33.14
CA THR A 782 -28.91 -5.13 -33.80
C THR A 782 -28.49 -4.64 -35.21
N TYR A 783 -27.30 -4.05 -35.33
CA TYR A 783 -26.79 -3.62 -36.65
C TYR A 783 -26.50 -4.82 -37.57
N LEU A 784 -25.91 -5.89 -37.05
CA LEU A 784 -25.66 -7.11 -37.83
C LEU A 784 -26.98 -7.75 -38.33
N PHE A 785 -28.02 -7.73 -37.51
CA PHE A 785 -29.36 -8.15 -37.92
C PHE A 785 -29.93 -7.31 -39.07
N GLU A 786 -29.85 -6.00 -38.94
CA GLU A 786 -30.35 -5.06 -39.98
C GLU A 786 -29.59 -5.23 -41.29
N THR A 787 -28.25 -5.32 -41.23
CA THR A 787 -27.43 -5.50 -42.45
C THR A 787 -27.65 -6.86 -43.08
N TYR A 788 -27.90 -7.93 -42.29
CA TYR A 788 -28.28 -9.24 -42.81
C TYR A 788 -29.51 -9.16 -43.72
N HIS A 789 -30.51 -8.38 -43.34
CA HIS A 789 -31.74 -8.27 -44.11
C HIS A 789 -31.60 -7.34 -45.34
N LYS A 790 -30.69 -6.35 -45.28
CA LYS A 790 -30.43 -5.38 -46.36
C LYS A 790 -29.48 -5.88 -47.44
N SER A 791 -28.82 -7.02 -47.26
CA SER A 791 -27.87 -7.57 -48.23
C SER A 791 -28.33 -8.93 -48.73
N ASN A 792 -28.09 -9.21 -50.02
CA ASN A 792 -28.23 -10.53 -50.58
C ASN A 792 -27.01 -11.42 -50.28
N PHE A 793 -25.86 -10.82 -49.98
CA PHE A 793 -24.70 -11.57 -49.47
C PHE A 793 -24.95 -11.99 -48.04
N LYS A 794 -24.78 -13.30 -47.81
CA LYS A 794 -25.00 -13.87 -46.47
C LYS A 794 -23.72 -14.44 -45.89
N PRO A 795 -23.51 -14.35 -44.55
CA PRO A 795 -22.39 -14.96 -43.89
C PRO A 795 -22.38 -16.47 -44.15
N LYS A 796 -21.36 -16.96 -44.82
CA LYS A 796 -21.18 -18.36 -45.13
C LYS A 796 -20.06 -19.00 -44.33
N PHE A 797 -18.93 -18.25 -44.24
CA PHE A 797 -17.76 -18.70 -43.48
C PHE A 797 -17.43 -17.70 -42.38
N LEU A 798 -17.29 -18.21 -41.14
CA LEU A 798 -16.96 -17.40 -39.95
C LEU A 798 -15.79 -18.07 -39.26
N GLU A 799 -14.78 -17.28 -38.87
CA GLU A 799 -13.53 -17.74 -38.21
C GLU A 799 -12.86 -18.90 -39.00
N VAL A 800 -12.72 -18.69 -40.30
CA VAL A 800 -12.18 -19.75 -41.18
C VAL A 800 -10.67 -19.80 -41.07
N TYR A 801 -10.17 -20.91 -40.51
CA TYR A 801 -8.75 -21.18 -40.42
C TYR A 801 -8.22 -21.81 -41.71
N PHE A 802 -7.18 -21.29 -42.30
CA PHE A 802 -6.39 -21.92 -43.35
C PHE A 802 -4.94 -22.12 -42.89
N GLY A 803 -4.30 -23.17 -43.40
CA GLY A 803 -2.93 -23.50 -43.07
C GLY A 803 -2.70 -24.84 -42.36
N ALA A 804 -3.78 -25.63 -42.07
CA ALA A 804 -3.63 -26.97 -41.52
C ALA A 804 -4.11 -28.02 -42.52
N ASN A 805 -5.42 -28.03 -42.83
CA ASN A 805 -6.02 -28.98 -43.78
C ASN A 805 -6.24 -28.36 -45.17
N GLN A 806 -6.25 -27.03 -45.24
CA GLN A 806 -6.37 -26.24 -46.48
C GLN A 806 -5.14 -25.33 -46.54
N THR A 807 -4.09 -25.80 -47.27
CA THR A 807 -2.81 -25.09 -47.37
C THR A 807 -2.85 -24.06 -48.48
N PHE A 808 -2.48 -22.84 -48.16
CA PHE A 808 -2.20 -21.78 -49.13
C PHE A 808 -0.70 -21.52 -49.09
N ASN A 809 0.04 -22.08 -50.05
CA ASN A 809 1.49 -22.10 -50.04
C ASN A 809 2.09 -21.00 -50.95
N LEU A 810 3.17 -20.40 -50.49
CA LEU A 810 4.04 -19.50 -51.27
C LEU A 810 5.38 -20.15 -51.46
N ARG A 811 5.90 -20.15 -52.69
CA ARG A 811 7.24 -20.59 -53.02
C ARG A 811 8.25 -19.46 -52.93
N VAL A 812 9.22 -19.55 -52.03
CA VAL A 812 10.23 -18.53 -51.81
C VAL A 812 11.59 -19.25 -51.71
N LEU A 813 12.58 -18.82 -52.51
CA LEU A 813 13.92 -19.43 -52.52
C LEU A 813 13.89 -20.98 -52.63
N ASP A 814 13.09 -21.51 -53.58
CA ASP A 814 12.88 -22.93 -53.84
C ASP A 814 12.30 -23.77 -52.66
N LYS A 815 11.73 -23.08 -51.66
CA LYS A 815 11.02 -23.70 -50.54
C LYS A 815 9.57 -23.25 -50.48
N ASP A 816 8.70 -24.14 -50.03
CA ASP A 816 7.29 -23.85 -49.85
C ASP A 816 6.98 -23.41 -48.41
N PHE A 817 6.42 -22.23 -48.24
CA PHE A 817 5.95 -21.71 -46.97
C PHE A 817 4.42 -21.67 -46.93
N SER A 818 3.85 -22.34 -45.94
CA SER A 818 2.39 -22.36 -45.75
C SER A 818 1.95 -21.09 -45.02
N LEU A 819 1.14 -20.26 -45.66
CA LEU A 819 0.53 -19.15 -44.99
C LEU A 819 -0.58 -19.62 -44.08
N VAL A 820 -0.60 -19.10 -42.86
CA VAL A 820 -1.63 -19.42 -41.86
C VAL A 820 -2.37 -18.17 -41.42
N GLY A 821 -3.69 -18.30 -41.30
CA GLY A 821 -4.52 -17.21 -40.89
C GLY A 821 -5.95 -17.65 -40.53
N ILE A 822 -6.68 -16.73 -39.91
CA ILE A 822 -8.08 -16.88 -39.60
C ILE A 822 -8.79 -15.70 -40.28
N VAL A 823 -9.78 -16.01 -41.11
CA VAL A 823 -10.62 -15.02 -41.74
C VAL A 823 -11.88 -14.86 -40.91
N ASP A 824 -12.10 -13.66 -40.34
CA ASP A 824 -13.19 -13.42 -39.40
C ASP A 824 -14.56 -13.70 -40.02
N ARG A 825 -14.82 -13.19 -41.24
CA ARG A 825 -16.12 -13.33 -41.91
C ARG A 825 -16.00 -13.30 -43.43
N VAL A 826 -16.68 -14.23 -44.11
CA VAL A 826 -16.87 -14.21 -45.57
C VAL A 826 -18.35 -14.29 -45.90
N ASP A 827 -18.87 -13.27 -46.51
CA ASP A 827 -20.25 -13.25 -47.01
C ASP A 827 -20.27 -13.63 -48.49
N THR A 828 -21.25 -14.44 -48.88
CA THR A 828 -21.33 -14.93 -50.25
C THR A 828 -22.73 -14.71 -50.84
N TYR A 829 -22.76 -14.45 -52.16
CA TYR A 829 -23.98 -14.47 -52.99
C TYR A 829 -23.63 -15.12 -54.31
N GLN A 830 -24.29 -16.23 -54.61
CA GLN A 830 -23.97 -17.11 -55.76
C GLN A 830 -22.46 -17.55 -55.67
N ASN A 831 -21.66 -17.20 -56.69
CA ASN A 831 -20.23 -17.50 -56.73
C ASN A 831 -19.36 -16.27 -56.30
N ASN A 832 -19.99 -15.19 -55.92
CA ASN A 832 -19.30 -14.00 -55.48
C ASN A 832 -19.11 -13.96 -53.96
N ALA A 833 -18.01 -13.39 -53.48
CA ALA A 833 -17.69 -13.28 -52.09
C ALA A 833 -17.20 -11.90 -51.69
N VAL A 834 -17.37 -11.59 -50.42
CA VAL A 834 -16.80 -10.41 -49.76
C VAL A 834 -16.07 -10.85 -48.48
N VAL A 835 -14.86 -10.38 -48.29
CA VAL A 835 -14.06 -10.68 -47.09
C VAL A 835 -14.16 -9.50 -46.12
N ILE A 836 -14.52 -9.79 -44.87
CA ILE A 836 -14.73 -8.80 -43.83
C ILE A 836 -13.87 -9.19 -42.63
N ASP A 837 -13.07 -8.25 -42.17
CA ASP A 837 -12.20 -8.41 -40.99
C ASP A 837 -12.61 -7.36 -39.94
N TYR A 838 -12.78 -7.80 -38.69
CA TYR A 838 -13.24 -6.97 -37.60
C TYR A 838 -12.10 -6.17 -36.98
N LYS A 839 -12.29 -4.86 -36.77
CA LYS A 839 -11.27 -3.99 -36.19
C LYS A 839 -11.83 -3.13 -35.07
N THR A 840 -11.07 -3.01 -33.99
CA THR A 840 -11.41 -2.10 -32.87
C THR A 840 -11.08 -0.62 -33.17
N GLY A 841 -10.31 -0.36 -34.22
CA GLY A 841 -9.89 0.97 -34.66
C GLY A 841 -10.67 1.51 -35.86
N SER A 842 -10.29 2.71 -36.32
CA SER A 842 -10.89 3.41 -37.46
C SER A 842 -10.16 3.17 -38.82
N SER A 843 -9.40 2.09 -38.92
CA SER A 843 -8.65 1.75 -40.16
C SER A 843 -9.60 1.54 -41.36
N ILE A 844 -9.10 1.85 -42.54
CA ILE A 844 -9.78 1.59 -43.83
C ILE A 844 -9.06 0.46 -44.52
N ALA A 845 -9.78 -0.58 -44.93
CA ALA A 845 -9.17 -1.67 -45.71
C ALA A 845 -8.79 -1.18 -47.10
N GLY A 846 -7.59 -1.57 -47.55
CA GLY A 846 -7.12 -1.20 -48.89
C GLY A 846 -6.63 0.22 -49.01
N ASN A 847 -6.08 0.80 -47.96
CA ASN A 847 -5.26 2.01 -48.11
C ASN A 847 -4.05 1.66 -48.97
N GLU A 848 -3.91 2.34 -50.12
CA GLU A 848 -2.91 2.07 -51.14
C GLU A 848 -1.48 2.21 -50.60
N SER A 849 -1.20 3.26 -49.86
CA SER A 849 0.11 3.48 -49.26
C SER A 849 0.48 2.39 -48.21
N GLU A 850 -0.44 2.02 -47.32
CA GLU A 850 -0.18 0.96 -46.32
C GLU A 850 0.02 -0.41 -46.98
N LEU A 851 -0.68 -0.70 -48.06
CA LEU A 851 -0.49 -1.91 -48.85
C LEU A 851 0.86 -1.91 -49.58
N PHE A 852 1.20 -0.81 -50.27
CA PHE A 852 2.43 -0.68 -51.04
C PHE A 852 3.69 -0.85 -50.19
N TYR A 853 3.70 -0.29 -48.97
CA TYR A 853 4.82 -0.43 -48.06
C TYR A 853 4.77 -1.70 -47.17
N GLY A 854 3.85 -2.62 -47.45
CA GLY A 854 3.74 -3.90 -46.73
C GLY A 854 3.20 -3.80 -45.29
N GLU A 855 2.64 -2.64 -44.92
CA GLU A 855 2.17 -2.39 -43.55
C GLU A 855 0.81 -3.06 -43.29
N LYS A 856 -0.02 -3.28 -44.32
CA LYS A 856 -1.35 -3.88 -44.28
C LYS A 856 -1.59 -4.83 -45.45
N LEU A 857 -1.12 -6.06 -45.32
CA LEU A 857 -1.24 -7.12 -46.32
C LEU A 857 -2.41 -8.06 -46.05
N GLN A 858 -2.74 -8.23 -44.77
CA GLN A 858 -3.61 -9.28 -44.25
C GLN A 858 -4.91 -9.47 -45.05
N ILE A 859 -5.69 -8.41 -45.28
CA ILE A 859 -7.03 -8.54 -45.86
C ILE A 859 -6.99 -8.95 -47.33
N PHE A 860 -6.00 -8.49 -48.11
CA PHE A 860 -5.85 -8.89 -49.53
C PHE A 860 -5.29 -10.31 -49.64
N VAL A 861 -4.36 -10.72 -48.77
CA VAL A 861 -3.90 -12.09 -48.73
C VAL A 861 -5.02 -13.03 -48.35
N TYR A 862 -5.90 -12.63 -47.41
CA TYR A 862 -7.08 -13.39 -47.03
C TYR A 862 -8.07 -13.49 -48.22
N ALA A 863 -8.27 -12.42 -48.94
CA ALA A 863 -9.13 -12.41 -50.17
C ALA A 863 -8.59 -13.39 -51.21
N LYS A 864 -7.27 -13.39 -51.49
CA LYS A 864 -6.62 -14.31 -52.41
C LYS A 864 -6.70 -15.75 -51.95
N ALA A 865 -6.49 -16.00 -50.66
CA ALA A 865 -6.65 -17.35 -50.08
C ALA A 865 -8.06 -17.91 -50.22
N ILE A 866 -9.08 -17.10 -49.87
CA ILE A 866 -10.50 -17.47 -50.05
C ILE A 866 -10.86 -17.71 -51.51
N ALA A 867 -10.43 -16.86 -52.41
CA ALA A 867 -10.66 -17.02 -53.85
C ALA A 867 -10.06 -18.37 -54.34
N SER A 868 -8.83 -18.71 -53.95
CA SER A 868 -8.14 -19.89 -54.37
C SER A 868 -8.67 -21.18 -53.71
N LEU A 869 -8.92 -21.15 -52.40
CA LEU A 869 -9.30 -22.35 -51.62
C LEU A 869 -10.78 -22.75 -51.83
N HIS A 870 -11.63 -21.81 -52.07
CA HIS A 870 -13.08 -22.04 -52.19
C HIS A 870 -13.63 -21.82 -53.60
N ASN A 871 -12.76 -21.47 -54.56
CA ASN A 871 -13.13 -21.15 -55.95
C ASN A 871 -14.22 -20.07 -56.02
N LEU A 872 -14.06 -18.99 -55.23
CA LEU A 872 -15.01 -17.86 -55.16
C LEU A 872 -14.42 -16.63 -55.83
N ASN A 873 -15.30 -15.86 -56.47
CA ASN A 873 -14.93 -14.56 -57.01
C ASN A 873 -15.06 -13.47 -55.94
N VAL A 874 -13.92 -13.06 -55.34
CA VAL A 874 -13.93 -12.04 -54.29
C VAL A 874 -14.05 -10.64 -54.92
N GLN A 875 -15.14 -9.93 -54.61
CA GLN A 875 -15.51 -8.63 -55.17
C GLN A 875 -15.33 -7.47 -54.16
N GLY A 876 -14.96 -7.74 -52.93
CA GLY A 876 -14.73 -6.71 -51.93
C GLY A 876 -13.98 -7.15 -50.71
N VAL A 877 -13.23 -6.25 -50.10
CA VAL A 877 -12.50 -6.41 -48.85
C VAL A 877 -12.82 -5.25 -47.94
N PHE A 878 -13.24 -5.52 -46.71
CA PHE A 878 -13.69 -4.49 -45.80
C PHE A 878 -13.22 -4.72 -44.38
N TYR A 879 -12.92 -3.63 -43.67
CA TYR A 879 -12.82 -3.60 -42.23
C TYR A 879 -14.17 -3.19 -41.63
N PHE A 880 -14.60 -3.95 -40.64
CA PHE A 880 -15.79 -3.67 -39.86
C PHE A 880 -15.39 -3.10 -38.52
N PRO A 881 -15.70 -1.84 -38.18
CA PRO A 881 -15.40 -1.23 -36.90
C PRO A 881 -16.35 -1.83 -35.83
N ILE A 882 -15.83 -2.79 -35.02
CA ILE A 882 -16.65 -3.54 -34.07
C ILE A 882 -16.96 -2.77 -32.80
N LEU A 883 -16.19 -1.74 -32.48
CA LEU A 883 -16.41 -0.81 -31.37
C LEU A 883 -17.01 0.51 -31.88
N ASN A 884 -18.15 0.86 -31.30
CA ASN A 884 -18.77 2.15 -31.60
C ASN A 884 -17.97 3.28 -30.90
N LYS A 885 -17.28 4.07 -31.69
CA LYS A 885 -16.85 5.39 -31.21
C LYS A 885 -18.02 6.34 -31.53
N TYR A 886 -18.52 7.04 -30.51
CA TYR A 886 -19.53 8.10 -30.69
C TYR A 886 -19.13 8.97 -31.90
N ALA A 887 -19.81 8.78 -32.99
CA ALA A 887 -19.62 9.63 -34.17
C ALA A 887 -20.61 10.79 -34.02
N ASP A 888 -20.08 12.01 -33.99
CA ASP A 888 -20.86 13.17 -34.37
C ASP A 888 -21.31 12.98 -35.82
N ASP A 889 -22.58 13.12 -36.10
CA ASP A 889 -23.27 13.08 -37.40
C ASP A 889 -23.80 11.71 -37.90
N ASP A 890 -24.85 11.82 -38.65
CA ASP A 890 -25.74 10.91 -39.39
C ASP A 890 -25.18 9.65 -40.08
N LYS A 891 -23.92 9.26 -39.82
CA LYS A 891 -23.31 8.06 -40.38
C LYS A 891 -23.35 6.92 -39.35
N SER A 892 -23.82 5.74 -39.77
CA SER A 892 -23.72 4.55 -38.95
C SER A 892 -22.26 4.30 -38.52
N PRO A 893 -21.95 4.21 -37.24
CA PRO A 893 -20.58 3.98 -36.77
C PRO A 893 -20.02 2.61 -37.19
N TYR A 894 -20.88 1.68 -37.57
CA TYR A 894 -20.54 0.31 -37.98
C TYR A 894 -20.38 0.12 -39.49
N MET A 895 -20.44 1.22 -40.31
CA MET A 895 -20.33 1.10 -41.75
C MET A 895 -18.98 0.49 -42.17
N LEU A 896 -19.06 -0.48 -43.09
CA LEU A 896 -17.90 -1.15 -43.69
C LEU A 896 -17.01 -0.15 -44.46
N ARG A 897 -15.69 -0.27 -44.26
CA ARG A 897 -14.68 0.62 -44.86
C ARG A 897 -13.67 -0.22 -45.60
N GLY A 898 -13.60 -0.04 -46.91
CA GLY A 898 -12.67 -0.83 -47.71
C GLY A 898 -12.70 -0.53 -49.18
N LYS A 899 -12.30 -1.49 -50.00
CA LYS A 899 -12.24 -1.44 -51.47
C LYS A 899 -13.13 -2.53 -52.03
N ASP A 900 -13.80 -2.24 -53.11
CA ASP A 900 -14.65 -3.16 -53.82
C ASP A 900 -14.59 -2.95 -55.34
N VAL A 901 -15.17 -3.88 -56.05
CA VAL A 901 -15.24 -3.85 -57.49
C VAL A 901 -16.43 -2.99 -57.95
N LEU A 902 -16.18 -2.04 -58.83
CA LEU A 902 -17.20 -1.20 -59.47
C LEU A 902 -18.03 -2.04 -60.46
N ALA A 903 -18.92 -2.89 -59.97
CA ALA A 903 -19.86 -3.65 -60.74
C ALA A 903 -21.31 -3.42 -60.23
N GLN A 904 -22.21 -2.90 -61.09
CA GLN A 904 -23.57 -2.57 -60.67
C GLN A 904 -24.28 -3.76 -60.02
N GLU A 905 -24.14 -4.96 -60.56
CA GLU A 905 -24.73 -6.17 -60.04
C GLU A 905 -24.23 -6.47 -58.62
N PHE A 906 -22.91 -6.31 -58.36
CA PHE A 906 -22.35 -6.48 -57.04
C PHE A 906 -22.90 -5.46 -56.05
N LEU A 907 -22.80 -4.14 -56.38
CA LEU A 907 -23.16 -3.06 -55.47
C LEU A 907 -24.64 -3.13 -55.05
N LEU A 908 -25.55 -3.43 -55.97
CA LEU A 908 -26.99 -3.55 -55.69
C LEU A 908 -27.36 -4.85 -54.96
N ASN A 909 -26.57 -5.91 -55.03
CA ASN A 909 -26.78 -7.13 -54.25
C ASN A 909 -26.12 -7.04 -52.88
N PHE A 910 -25.08 -6.29 -52.76
CA PHE A 910 -24.40 -6.09 -51.48
C PHE A 910 -25.23 -5.18 -50.56
N ASP A 911 -25.93 -4.16 -51.12
CA ASP A 911 -27.00 -3.46 -50.41
C ASP A 911 -28.25 -3.41 -51.35
N ASN A 912 -29.20 -4.28 -51.05
CA ASN A 912 -30.43 -4.46 -51.85
C ASN A 912 -31.46 -3.35 -51.61
N THR A 913 -31.17 -2.39 -50.72
CA THR A 913 -31.99 -1.20 -50.45
C THR A 913 -31.61 -0.02 -51.33
N LEU A 914 -30.48 -0.11 -52.02
CA LEU A 914 -30.02 0.96 -52.91
C LEU A 914 -30.96 1.14 -54.09
N SER A 915 -31.45 2.34 -54.31
CA SER A 915 -32.31 2.76 -55.41
C SER A 915 -32.15 4.26 -55.68
N LEU A 916 -32.80 4.74 -56.73
CA LEU A 916 -32.80 6.19 -56.98
C LEU A 916 -33.50 6.98 -55.87
N ASP A 917 -34.46 6.37 -55.19
CA ASP A 917 -35.16 6.98 -54.06
C ASP A 917 -34.36 6.84 -52.75
N ASN A 918 -33.47 5.84 -52.63
CA ASN A 918 -32.56 5.60 -51.54
C ASN A 918 -31.12 5.47 -52.07
N PRO A 919 -30.48 6.59 -52.46
CA PRO A 919 -29.21 6.53 -53.19
C PRO A 919 -27.98 6.22 -52.34
N LYS A 920 -28.06 6.26 -51.00
CA LYS A 920 -26.92 6.05 -50.10
C LYS A 920 -27.02 4.75 -49.36
N SER A 921 -25.96 3.94 -49.43
CA SER A 921 -25.85 2.76 -48.60
C SER A 921 -25.62 3.09 -47.12
N THR A 922 -26.24 2.29 -46.26
CA THR A 922 -25.98 2.29 -44.81
C THR A 922 -25.04 1.17 -44.40
N ILE A 923 -24.62 0.32 -45.33
CA ILE A 923 -23.74 -0.85 -45.08
C ILE A 923 -22.28 -0.48 -45.40
N PHE A 924 -22.02 0.21 -46.52
CA PHE A 924 -20.67 0.53 -46.97
C PHE A 924 -20.65 1.85 -47.74
N GLY A 925 -19.47 2.33 -48.15
CA GLY A 925 -19.28 3.64 -48.80
C GLY A 925 -19.75 3.67 -50.25
N CYS A 926 -21.02 3.44 -50.50
CA CYS A 926 -21.60 3.45 -51.87
C CYS A 926 -22.76 4.47 -51.99
N GLU A 927 -22.78 5.21 -53.07
CA GLU A 927 -23.81 6.20 -53.35
C GLU A 927 -24.12 6.26 -54.87
N ILE A 928 -25.40 6.16 -55.24
CA ILE A 928 -25.87 6.33 -56.63
C ILE A 928 -25.87 7.81 -56.98
N LYS A 929 -25.35 8.15 -58.16
CA LYS A 929 -25.39 9.55 -58.67
C LYS A 929 -26.81 9.92 -59.10
N THR A 930 -27.35 10.94 -58.48
CA THR A 930 -28.73 11.47 -58.78
C THR A 930 -28.68 12.78 -59.53
N SER A 931 -27.57 13.19 -60.15
CA SER A 931 -27.48 14.40 -60.94
C SER A 931 -28.28 14.27 -62.23
N LYS A 932 -28.81 15.38 -62.78
CA LYS A 932 -29.63 15.39 -63.99
C LYS A 932 -28.94 14.73 -65.21
N ASP A 933 -27.62 14.77 -65.27
CA ASP A 933 -26.86 14.15 -66.34
C ASP A 933 -26.61 12.66 -66.09
N ALA A 934 -26.47 12.23 -64.83
CA ALA A 934 -26.38 10.82 -64.49
C ALA A 934 -27.69 10.06 -64.70
N LEU A 935 -28.84 10.71 -64.49
CA LEU A 935 -30.16 10.17 -64.71
C LEU A 935 -30.52 9.98 -66.21
N LYS A 936 -29.73 10.59 -67.09
CA LYS A 936 -29.93 10.39 -68.57
C LYS A 936 -29.25 9.13 -69.09
N ASN A 937 -28.39 8.52 -68.25
CA ASN A 937 -27.69 7.30 -68.62
C ASN A 937 -28.57 6.06 -68.32
N PRO A 938 -28.69 5.10 -69.22
CA PRO A 938 -29.50 3.88 -69.01
C PRO A 938 -28.95 2.99 -67.89
N GLU A 939 -27.65 3.12 -67.60
CA GLU A 939 -26.99 2.41 -66.51
C GLU A 939 -26.81 3.32 -65.24
N MET A 940 -27.08 2.78 -64.09
CA MET A 940 -26.86 3.50 -62.83
C MET A 940 -25.39 3.87 -62.67
N GLN A 941 -25.12 5.14 -62.39
CA GLN A 941 -23.77 5.61 -62.11
C GLN A 941 -23.54 5.74 -60.60
N PHE A 942 -22.40 5.29 -60.14
CA PHE A 942 -22.02 5.33 -58.73
C PHE A 942 -20.97 6.45 -58.46
N ASN A 943 -21.05 7.03 -57.30
CA ASN A 943 -20.13 8.04 -56.85
C ASN A 943 -18.83 7.38 -56.28
N ASN A 944 -17.69 7.64 -56.93
CA ASN A 944 -16.38 7.10 -56.48
C ASN A 944 -15.51 8.19 -55.82
N ARG A 945 -16.13 9.09 -55.04
CA ARG A 945 -15.36 10.04 -54.23
C ARG A 945 -14.59 9.29 -53.15
N GLY A 946 -13.27 9.26 -53.22
CA GLY A 946 -12.37 8.56 -52.29
C GLY A 946 -11.78 7.26 -52.83
N GLY A 947 -12.04 6.89 -54.12
CA GLY A 947 -11.38 5.75 -54.77
C GLY A 947 -11.68 4.38 -54.10
N HIS A 948 -12.93 4.19 -53.58
CA HIS A 948 -13.34 2.96 -52.95
C HIS A 948 -13.68 1.87 -53.95
N HIS A 949 -14.25 2.23 -55.08
CA HIS A 949 -14.66 1.33 -56.14
C HIS A 949 -13.57 1.24 -57.20
N LEU A 950 -13.08 0.05 -57.49
CA LEU A 950 -12.00 -0.26 -58.42
C LEU A 950 -12.52 -1.10 -59.59
N ASP A 951 -11.84 -1.06 -60.74
CA ASP A 951 -12.08 -2.07 -61.75
C ASP A 951 -11.56 -3.45 -61.32
N ASN A 952 -12.08 -4.50 -61.95
CA ASN A 952 -11.73 -5.88 -61.63
C ASN A 952 -10.23 -6.17 -61.76
N GLN A 953 -9.56 -5.57 -62.71
CA GLN A 953 -8.13 -5.79 -62.96
C GLN A 953 -7.30 -5.17 -61.83
N THR A 954 -7.54 -3.90 -61.51
CA THR A 954 -6.84 -3.19 -60.43
C THR A 954 -7.06 -3.86 -59.09
N PHE A 955 -8.31 -4.31 -58.79
CA PHE A 955 -8.58 -5.06 -57.57
C PHE A 955 -7.81 -6.39 -57.50
N GLY A 956 -7.70 -7.12 -58.62
CA GLY A 956 -6.91 -8.31 -58.78
C GLY A 956 -5.41 -8.06 -58.62
N ASP A 957 -4.91 -6.96 -59.19
CA ASP A 957 -3.51 -6.57 -59.12
C ASP A 957 -3.06 -6.24 -57.66
N MET A 958 -3.94 -5.61 -56.86
CA MET A 958 -3.70 -5.37 -55.45
C MET A 958 -3.60 -6.65 -54.62
N MET A 959 -4.44 -7.68 -54.92
CA MET A 959 -4.33 -8.99 -54.28
C MET A 959 -3.02 -9.68 -54.66
N ASP A 960 -2.63 -9.67 -55.93
CA ASP A 960 -1.37 -10.27 -56.39
C ASP A 960 -0.15 -9.57 -55.80
N TYR A 961 -0.20 -8.24 -55.71
CA TYR A 961 0.83 -7.44 -55.05
C TYR A 961 1.00 -7.82 -53.57
N ALA A 962 -0.10 -7.96 -52.83
CA ALA A 962 -0.04 -8.37 -51.42
C ALA A 962 0.67 -9.73 -51.24
N ILE A 963 0.44 -10.68 -52.16
CA ILE A 963 1.11 -11.97 -52.18
C ILE A 963 2.61 -11.83 -52.46
N ALA A 964 2.97 -11.01 -53.47
CA ALA A 964 4.38 -10.78 -53.78
C ALA A 964 5.14 -10.09 -52.63
N MET A 965 4.52 -9.09 -52.01
CA MET A 965 5.11 -8.45 -50.81
C MET A 965 5.26 -9.42 -49.64
N THR A 966 4.32 -10.33 -49.47
CA THR A 966 4.43 -11.38 -48.45
C THR A 966 5.62 -12.30 -48.75
N ALA A 967 5.80 -12.72 -50.00
CA ALA A 967 6.96 -13.53 -50.46
C ALA A 967 8.29 -12.78 -50.27
N GLN A 968 8.33 -11.50 -50.64
CA GLN A 968 9.49 -10.64 -50.45
C GLN A 968 9.88 -10.50 -48.97
N GLY A 969 8.92 -10.27 -48.09
CA GLY A 969 9.16 -10.19 -46.62
C GLY A 969 9.71 -11.49 -46.06
N ILE A 970 9.20 -12.66 -46.51
CA ILE A 970 9.77 -13.96 -46.12
C ILE A 970 11.22 -14.09 -46.61
N ARG A 971 11.51 -13.67 -47.84
CA ARG A 971 12.88 -13.70 -48.42
C ARG A 971 13.84 -12.85 -47.59
N GLU A 972 13.50 -11.62 -47.31
CA GLU A 972 14.34 -10.69 -46.54
C GLU A 972 14.59 -11.19 -45.11
N ILE A 973 13.61 -11.84 -44.47
CA ILE A 973 13.79 -12.48 -43.17
C ILE A 973 14.79 -13.65 -43.26
N LEU A 974 14.70 -14.47 -44.31
CA LEU A 974 15.59 -15.60 -44.55
C LEU A 974 17.02 -15.13 -44.82
N GLU A 975 17.18 -14.00 -45.47
CA GLU A 975 18.47 -13.36 -45.74
C GLU A 975 19.11 -12.71 -44.52
N GLY A 976 18.38 -12.67 -43.38
CA GLY A 976 18.90 -12.19 -42.09
C GLY A 976 18.87 -10.67 -41.93
N ASN A 977 18.05 -9.96 -42.69
CA ASN A 977 17.97 -8.51 -42.57
C ASN A 977 17.11 -8.07 -41.39
N PHE A 978 17.76 -7.79 -40.25
CA PHE A 978 17.09 -7.36 -39.00
C PHE A 978 17.54 -5.97 -38.54
N ALA A 979 18.00 -5.13 -39.47
CA ALA A 979 18.46 -3.78 -39.16
C ALA A 979 17.38 -2.93 -38.46
N LEU A 980 17.80 -2.02 -37.61
CA LEU A 980 16.91 -1.06 -36.93
C LEU A 980 16.44 0.00 -37.93
N SER A 981 15.31 -0.25 -38.57
CA SER A 981 14.73 0.60 -39.60
C SER A 981 13.21 0.70 -39.41
N PRO A 982 12.74 1.49 -38.43
CA PRO A 982 11.32 1.63 -38.16
C PRO A 982 10.62 2.57 -39.14
N ASN A 983 9.33 2.31 -39.47
CA ASN A 983 8.46 3.28 -40.09
C ASN A 983 7.99 4.34 -39.06
N GLU A 984 7.28 5.40 -39.53
CA GLU A 984 6.86 6.50 -38.67
C GLU A 984 6.08 6.09 -37.43
N LYS A 985 5.21 5.08 -37.55
CA LYS A 985 4.31 4.65 -36.45
C LYS A 985 4.84 3.47 -35.63
N ALA A 986 5.90 2.80 -36.10
CA ALA A 986 6.39 1.57 -35.46
C ALA A 986 6.86 1.76 -34.04
N CYS A 987 7.35 2.96 -33.69
CA CYS A 987 7.90 3.27 -32.38
C CYS A 987 6.86 3.79 -31.38
N GLU A 988 5.68 4.26 -31.80
CA GLU A 988 4.69 4.92 -30.95
C GLU A 988 4.22 4.04 -29.78
N TYR A 989 4.02 2.74 -30.04
CA TYR A 989 3.61 1.74 -29.03
C TYR A 989 4.52 0.52 -29.06
N CYS A 990 5.81 0.71 -29.28
CA CYS A 990 6.75 -0.40 -29.36
C CYS A 990 7.19 -0.86 -27.96
N PRO A 991 6.95 -2.13 -27.57
CA PRO A 991 7.32 -2.63 -26.23
C PRO A 991 8.85 -2.78 -26.08
N TYR A 992 9.62 -2.70 -27.17
CA TYR A 992 11.06 -2.94 -27.18
C TYR A 992 11.89 -1.64 -27.21
N LEU A 993 11.30 -0.46 -27.00
CA LEU A 993 12.03 0.81 -27.02
C LEU A 993 13.19 0.85 -26.02
N ALA A 994 13.00 0.27 -24.83
CA ALA A 994 14.05 0.19 -23.82
C ALA A 994 15.23 -0.71 -24.21
N ILE A 995 14.98 -1.71 -25.07
CA ILE A 995 16.00 -2.65 -25.56
C ILE A 995 16.71 -2.10 -26.79
N CYS A 996 15.94 -1.56 -27.75
CA CYS A 996 16.52 -1.08 -29.00
C CYS A 996 17.33 0.22 -28.81
N GLN A 997 17.07 0.99 -27.73
CA GLN A 997 17.78 2.23 -27.39
C GLN A 997 17.98 3.14 -28.62
N ARG A 998 16.94 3.26 -29.43
CA ARG A 998 17.01 4.05 -30.65
C ARG A 998 17.58 5.42 -30.35
N ALA A 999 18.76 5.72 -30.90
CA ALA A 999 19.34 7.05 -30.86
C ALA A 999 18.49 8.01 -31.73
N GLU A 1000 18.44 9.29 -31.36
CA GLU A 1000 17.70 10.32 -32.11
C GLU A 1000 18.15 10.43 -33.59
N ASN A 1001 19.34 9.94 -33.91
CA ASN A 1001 19.96 9.98 -35.24
C ASN A 1001 19.57 8.81 -36.14
N ILE A 1002 18.82 7.81 -35.69
CA ILE A 1002 18.32 6.76 -36.59
C ILE A 1002 17.06 7.27 -37.26
N PRO A 1003 17.11 7.58 -38.60
CA PRO A 1003 15.98 8.12 -39.27
C PRO A 1003 14.83 7.12 -39.32
N LEU A 1004 13.62 7.66 -39.27
CA LEU A 1004 12.43 6.90 -39.65
C LEU A 1004 12.46 6.64 -41.14
N ARG A 1005 11.97 5.48 -41.53
CA ARG A 1005 11.80 5.17 -42.96
C ARG A 1005 10.64 5.97 -43.50
N GLU A 1006 10.95 6.99 -44.32
CA GLU A 1006 9.98 7.87 -44.93
C GLU A 1006 9.29 7.20 -46.13
N LYS A 1007 8.02 7.53 -46.33
CA LYS A 1007 7.25 7.15 -47.52
C LYS A 1007 7.58 8.10 -48.63
N VAL A 1008 8.31 7.60 -49.62
CA VAL A 1008 8.86 8.43 -50.71
C VAL A 1008 7.84 8.78 -51.81
N TYR A 1009 6.75 7.97 -51.91
CA TYR A 1009 5.77 8.11 -53.01
C TYR A 1009 4.38 8.36 -52.49
N ASP A 1010 3.63 9.22 -53.17
CA ASP A 1010 2.16 9.33 -53.02
C ASP A 1010 1.55 8.20 -53.87
N VAL A 1011 1.09 7.14 -53.23
CA VAL A 1011 0.67 5.89 -53.87
C VAL A 1011 -0.83 5.92 -54.12
N ASP A 1012 -1.21 5.72 -55.41
CA ASP A 1012 -2.60 5.47 -55.82
C ASP A 1012 -2.78 4.03 -56.36
N SER A 1013 -3.99 3.65 -56.69
CA SER A 1013 -4.32 2.33 -57.21
C SER A 1013 -3.66 1.97 -58.54
N GLY A 1014 -3.22 2.95 -59.33
CA GLY A 1014 -2.56 2.76 -60.64
C GLY A 1014 -1.13 2.21 -60.49
N HIS A 1015 -0.48 2.42 -59.34
CA HIS A 1015 0.86 1.90 -59.08
C HIS A 1015 0.91 0.36 -59.07
N PHE A 1016 -0.17 -0.33 -58.69
CA PHE A 1016 -0.21 -1.79 -58.65
C PHE A 1016 -0.29 -2.44 -60.05
N ALA A 1017 -0.82 -1.73 -61.07
CA ALA A 1017 -0.81 -2.18 -62.44
C ALA A 1017 0.62 -2.10 -63.07
N LEU A 1018 1.38 -1.09 -62.73
CA LEU A 1018 2.74 -0.86 -63.25
C LEU A 1018 3.72 -1.92 -62.70
N TRP A 1019 3.48 -2.44 -61.50
CA TRP A 1019 4.33 -3.47 -60.87
C TRP A 1019 4.43 -4.77 -61.69
N LYS A 1020 3.36 -5.17 -62.41
CA LYS A 1020 3.40 -6.36 -63.28
C LYS A 1020 4.23 -6.19 -64.56
N GLY A 1021 4.59 -4.97 -64.93
CA GLY A 1021 5.36 -4.64 -66.10
C GLY A 1021 6.88 -4.59 -65.91
N GLY A 1022 7.36 -4.68 -64.67
CA GLY A 1022 8.77 -4.66 -64.33
C GLY A 1022 9.23 -5.99 -63.71
N GLU A 1023 9.79 -6.88 -64.44
CA GLU A 1023 10.71 -7.90 -63.89
C GLU A 1023 11.88 -7.19 -63.23
N GLN A 1024 11.91 -7.06 -61.91
CA GLN A 1024 13.12 -6.92 -61.11
C GLN A 1024 12.87 -7.57 -59.74
#